data_0c396b7738b38fece6ca9899889825aa
#
_entry.id   0c396b7738b38fece6ca9899889825aa
#
_cell.length_a   1.000
_cell.length_b   1.000
_cell.length_c   1.000
_cell.angle_alpha   90.00
_cell.angle_beta   90.00
_cell.angle_gamma   90.00
#
_symmetry.space_group_name_H-M   'P 1'
#
loop_
_entity.id
_entity.type
_entity.pdbx_description
1 polymer ?
#
loop_
_entity_poly.entity_id
_entity_poly.type
_entity_poly.pdbx_seq_one_letter_code
_entity_poly.pdbx_strand_id
1 'polypeptide(L)'
;MSSSASSSFPSGLSRRRFLAATGVAAGAAATGVFRVGTAWATSGPQSYTPTWASVDQHPPAPEWFQDAKFGIYYHWGMLSVPAFGNEWYPRNMWISGSAENQHHIATYGDPNAWPTQNFILGANDKSGRFVKFAPKLVSAGGSWDPNAWAQLFHDAGAKFAGPVAEHHDGFSMWNSQANEWNSVKTGPGLDLLQIHANAIRSKGLKLLTALHHAYHFNGYYDHVPTQSTDSLRRLYGQNGTTAENQLWGAKIQEVMTGYQPDIIWQDFDLSLVQESQRLNFLANYYNQAVSLNKDVVATYKDGFDSLGEIFDFERGGPGGIQTPYWLTDDSVSPATWGFISNITYFTTQAMVHALIDRVSKGGSMLLNIAPMADGTIPAAQQSLLLGIGDYLGRFGESIYATRLWSTFGEGPTAMGGGSFSGPKAGTPQDVRFTRSKDNTVLYASALGWQGGTMTAQTLNANQFSISNLVSAQLLNNTAGTYVNLPKPSQDAAGLHFAMPSANPPFTALAYVVKMTFSGQIPVLNAAPVPTGWTKIANVTSGLVLDGGGSVASGSNLKQWTWDGSTNLQWQLVPLGGGWYRIVNNTNGMVADSWGNTANGAPAREAPWNGGNNQQWRLNSTGNGRCQIINRATSTALDGAGGTAVGSTAVLWAPNNNTNNQWTITAV
;
A
#
# COMPACT_ATOMS: atom_id res chain seq x y z
N MET A 1 33.89 6.45 -8.32
CA MET A 1 33.33 7.72 -7.85
C MET A 1 31.92 7.78 -8.42
N SER A 2 30.92 7.43 -7.61
CA SER A 2 29.53 7.33 -8.01
C SER A 2 28.84 8.67 -7.79
N SER A 3 28.42 9.33 -8.86
CA SER A 3 27.52 10.48 -8.78
C SER A 3 26.09 9.98 -8.87
N SER A 4 25.39 9.94 -7.73
CA SER A 4 23.96 9.78 -7.67
C SER A 4 23.29 11.06 -8.19
N ALA A 5 22.65 11.00 -9.34
CA ALA A 5 21.76 12.06 -9.79
C ALA A 5 20.44 11.94 -9.03
N SER A 6 20.25 12.81 -8.04
CA SER A 6 18.97 13.03 -7.39
C SER A 6 18.08 13.84 -8.32
N SER A 7 17.04 13.22 -8.89
CA SER A 7 15.97 13.94 -9.56
C SER A 7 15.10 14.63 -8.50
N SER A 8 15.22 15.94 -8.40
CA SER A 8 14.33 16.79 -7.61
C SER A 8 12.98 16.91 -8.30
N PHE A 9 11.92 16.46 -7.64
CA PHE A 9 10.54 16.69 -8.08
C PHE A 9 10.12 18.13 -7.77
N PRO A 10 9.42 18.82 -8.67
CA PRO A 10 8.84 20.13 -8.39
C PRO A 10 7.63 19.97 -7.47
N SER A 11 7.65 20.66 -6.34
CA SER A 11 6.53 20.86 -5.44
C SER A 11 5.49 21.81 -6.07
N GLY A 12 4.34 21.25 -6.45
CA GLY A 12 3.23 22.04 -6.98
C GLY A 12 1.88 21.41 -6.68
N LEU A 13 1.44 21.44 -5.42
CA LEU A 13 0.06 21.11 -5.06
C LEU A 13 -0.87 22.27 -5.43
N SER A 14 -1.67 22.10 -6.46
CA SER A 14 -2.71 23.07 -6.81
C SER A 14 -3.93 22.90 -5.89
N ARG A 15 -4.23 23.96 -5.13
CA ARG A 15 -5.43 24.06 -4.29
C ARG A 15 -6.65 24.24 -5.20
N ARG A 16 -7.64 23.36 -5.13
CA ARG A 16 -8.99 23.60 -5.64
C ARG A 16 -10.00 23.72 -4.51
N ARG A 17 -10.87 24.72 -4.66
CA ARG A 17 -11.83 25.25 -3.72
C ARG A 17 -12.98 24.28 -3.49
N PHE A 18 -13.34 24.07 -2.21
CA PHE A 18 -14.63 23.51 -1.79
C PHE A 18 -15.70 24.60 -1.82
N LEU A 19 -16.80 24.35 -2.50
CA LEU A 19 -18.06 25.10 -2.37
C LEU A 19 -19.03 24.24 -1.55
N ALA A 20 -19.53 24.84 -0.47
CA ALA A 20 -20.51 24.26 0.43
C ALA A 20 -21.92 24.28 -0.22
N ALA A 21 -22.64 23.18 -0.06
CA ALA A 21 -24.10 23.16 -0.21
C ALA A 21 -24.72 22.65 1.10
N THR A 22 -25.44 23.55 1.76
CA THR A 22 -26.25 23.28 2.96
C THR A 22 -27.60 22.70 2.57
N GLY A 23 -27.96 21.57 3.15
CA GLY A 23 -29.30 21.00 3.09
C GLY A 23 -29.73 20.53 4.49
N VAL A 24 -30.72 21.19 5.04
CA VAL A 24 -31.37 20.90 6.33
C VAL A 24 -32.36 19.73 6.16
N ALA A 25 -32.32 18.75 7.04
CA ALA A 25 -33.48 17.92 7.33
C ALA A 25 -33.49 17.44 8.80
N ALA A 26 -34.63 17.62 9.41
CA ALA A 26 -34.89 17.45 10.83
C ALA A 26 -35.22 15.99 11.24
N GLY A 27 -34.83 15.69 12.42
CA GLY A 27 -35.26 14.84 13.52
C GLY A 27 -36.12 13.59 13.32
N ALA A 28 -35.65 12.49 13.93
CA ALA A 28 -36.46 11.58 14.75
C ALA A 28 -35.52 10.75 15.64
N ALA A 29 -35.74 10.77 16.93
CA ALA A 29 -35.07 9.96 17.93
C ALA A 29 -35.67 8.55 17.94
N ALA A 30 -34.81 7.52 17.80
CA ALA A 30 -35.16 6.14 18.12
C ALA A 30 -33.98 5.47 18.82
N THR A 31 -34.25 5.02 20.04
CA THR A 31 -33.38 4.21 20.87
C THR A 31 -33.19 2.83 20.25
N GLY A 32 -32.01 2.54 19.76
CA GLY A 32 -31.67 1.25 19.18
C GLY A 32 -30.26 0.80 19.59
N VAL A 33 -30.19 -0.38 20.15
CA VAL A 33 -28.99 -1.12 20.53
C VAL A 33 -28.05 -1.24 19.34
N PHE A 34 -26.85 -0.63 19.42
CA PHE A 34 -25.85 -0.73 18.37
C PHE A 34 -25.26 -2.14 18.33
N ARG A 35 -25.67 -2.93 17.36
CA ARG A 35 -24.90 -4.06 16.86
C ARG A 35 -23.78 -3.49 15.98
N VAL A 36 -22.53 -3.64 16.42
CA VAL A 36 -21.35 -3.36 15.58
C VAL A 36 -21.20 -4.51 14.58
N GLY A 37 -21.78 -4.32 13.44
CA GLY A 37 -21.58 -5.13 12.25
C GLY A 37 -21.71 -4.17 11.08
N THR A 38 -20.63 -3.51 10.66
CA THR A 38 -20.62 -2.84 9.37
C THR A 38 -20.40 -3.89 8.29
N ALA A 39 -21.46 -4.67 7.99
CA ALA A 39 -21.65 -5.13 6.63
C ALA A 39 -21.88 -3.86 5.81
N TRP A 40 -21.01 -3.57 4.86
CA TRP A 40 -21.30 -2.62 3.79
C TRP A 40 -22.58 -3.14 3.13
N ALA A 41 -23.67 -2.40 3.29
CA ALA A 41 -24.91 -2.73 2.64
C ALA A 41 -24.61 -2.77 1.13
N THR A 42 -24.88 -3.89 0.50
CA THR A 42 -24.99 -3.96 -0.96
C THR A 42 -26.16 -3.04 -1.33
N SER A 43 -25.85 -1.78 -1.61
CA SER A 43 -26.76 -0.91 -2.34
C SER A 43 -27.03 -1.60 -3.67
N GLY A 44 -28.29 -1.61 -4.14
CA GLY A 44 -28.64 -2.15 -5.44
C GLY A 44 -27.76 -1.57 -6.56
N PRO A 45 -27.86 -2.04 -7.80
CA PRO A 45 -26.93 -1.72 -8.87
C PRO A 45 -26.75 -0.21 -8.97
N GLN A 46 -25.57 0.27 -8.57
CA GLN A 46 -25.20 1.67 -8.63
C GLN A 46 -24.66 1.95 -10.03
N SER A 47 -25.15 3.00 -10.67
CA SER A 47 -24.61 3.49 -11.94
C SER A 47 -23.64 4.63 -11.65
N TYR A 48 -22.41 4.52 -12.17
CA TYR A 48 -21.38 5.55 -12.03
C TYR A 48 -21.36 6.46 -13.24
N THR A 49 -21.28 7.79 -13.00
CA THR A 49 -21.07 8.79 -14.03
C THR A 49 -19.59 9.24 -14.00
N PRO A 50 -19.03 9.77 -15.13
CA PRO A 50 -17.62 10.18 -15.18
C PRO A 50 -17.39 11.53 -14.46
N THR A 51 -17.64 11.56 -13.17
CA THR A 51 -17.41 12.69 -12.25
C THR A 51 -16.80 12.15 -10.96
N TRP A 52 -15.89 12.89 -10.34
CA TRP A 52 -15.28 12.49 -9.04
C TRP A 52 -16.35 12.18 -8.00
N ALA A 53 -17.35 13.04 -7.84
CA ALA A 53 -18.43 12.84 -6.89
C ALA A 53 -19.19 11.52 -7.06
N SER A 54 -19.15 10.91 -8.25
CA SER A 54 -19.78 9.60 -8.51
C SER A 54 -18.79 8.46 -8.36
N VAL A 55 -17.60 8.54 -8.93
CA VAL A 55 -16.62 7.43 -8.87
C VAL A 55 -16.07 7.24 -7.46
N ASP A 56 -15.95 8.30 -6.66
CA ASP A 56 -15.52 8.26 -5.25
C ASP A 56 -16.51 7.53 -4.32
N GLN A 57 -17.70 7.19 -4.81
CA GLN A 57 -18.64 6.35 -4.06
C GLN A 57 -18.33 4.85 -4.19
N HIS A 58 -17.42 4.48 -5.08
CA HIS A 58 -16.95 3.10 -5.19
C HIS A 58 -16.10 2.74 -3.96
N PRO A 59 -16.33 1.58 -3.30
CA PRO A 59 -15.48 1.14 -2.19
C PRO A 59 -14.10 0.74 -2.71
N PRO A 60 -13.01 1.48 -2.37
CA PRO A 60 -11.71 1.28 -3.01
C PRO A 60 -11.12 -0.11 -2.75
N ALA A 61 -11.37 -0.67 -1.56
CA ALA A 61 -10.82 -1.95 -1.13
C ALA A 61 -11.94 -2.92 -0.72
N PRO A 62 -12.52 -3.67 -1.65
CA PRO A 62 -13.50 -4.70 -1.34
C PRO A 62 -12.92 -5.77 -0.41
N GLU A 63 -13.79 -6.49 0.31
CA GLU A 63 -13.36 -7.42 1.36
C GLU A 63 -12.40 -8.49 0.85
N TRP A 64 -12.65 -9.03 -0.34
CA TRP A 64 -11.78 -10.03 -0.94
C TRP A 64 -10.35 -9.52 -1.14
N PHE A 65 -10.18 -8.24 -1.50
CA PHE A 65 -8.85 -7.64 -1.69
C PHE A 65 -8.15 -7.39 -0.35
N GLN A 66 -8.91 -6.90 0.65
CA GLN A 66 -8.38 -6.78 2.01
C GLN A 66 -7.98 -8.13 2.62
N ASP A 67 -8.59 -9.23 2.19
CA ASP A 67 -8.27 -10.58 2.65
C ASP A 67 -7.10 -11.19 1.89
N ALA A 68 -6.91 -10.82 0.65
CA ALA A 68 -5.91 -11.38 -0.26
C ALA A 68 -4.47 -11.12 0.17
N LYS A 69 -4.12 -9.92 0.61
CA LYS A 69 -2.83 -9.47 1.16
C LYS A 69 -1.61 -9.58 0.24
N PHE A 70 -1.55 -10.55 -0.65
CA PHE A 70 -0.38 -10.85 -1.47
C PHE A 70 -0.76 -11.18 -2.90
N GLY A 71 -0.10 -10.54 -3.86
CA GLY A 71 -0.21 -10.81 -5.29
C GLY A 71 1.12 -10.79 -6.01
N ILE A 72 1.14 -11.27 -7.24
CA ILE A 72 2.33 -11.32 -8.09
C ILE A 72 2.02 -10.69 -9.44
N TYR A 73 2.94 -9.84 -9.93
CA TYR A 73 2.90 -9.36 -11.30
C TYR A 73 4.27 -9.49 -11.96
N TYR A 74 4.39 -9.18 -13.24
CA TYR A 74 5.65 -9.39 -13.94
C TYR A 74 5.87 -8.41 -15.08
N HIS A 75 7.11 -7.88 -15.11
CA HIS A 75 7.62 -7.11 -16.23
C HIS A 75 8.24 -8.07 -17.26
N TRP A 76 7.50 -8.30 -18.32
CA TRP A 76 7.89 -9.20 -19.39
C TRP A 76 7.36 -8.68 -20.72
N GLY A 77 8.22 -8.64 -21.73
CA GLY A 77 7.89 -8.10 -23.03
C GLY A 77 9.14 -7.85 -23.87
N MET A 78 9.06 -6.94 -24.83
CA MET A 78 10.23 -6.58 -25.63
C MET A 78 11.38 -6.01 -24.78
N LEU A 79 11.07 -5.41 -23.63
CA LEU A 79 12.03 -4.90 -22.66
C LEU A 79 12.95 -6.00 -22.07
N SER A 80 12.51 -7.26 -22.09
CA SER A 80 13.30 -8.40 -21.60
C SER A 80 14.34 -8.89 -22.59
N VAL A 81 14.27 -8.47 -23.87
CA VAL A 81 15.12 -8.98 -24.96
C VAL A 81 16.57 -8.54 -24.81
N PRO A 82 16.89 -7.27 -24.53
CA PRO A 82 18.27 -6.82 -24.36
C PRO A 82 18.97 -7.46 -23.17
N ALA A 83 18.23 -7.80 -22.12
CA ALA A 83 18.73 -8.35 -20.86
C ALA A 83 19.88 -7.53 -20.25
N PHE A 84 19.82 -6.19 -20.37
CA PHE A 84 20.86 -5.25 -19.97
C PHE A 84 20.27 -3.97 -19.37
N GLY A 85 20.95 -3.38 -18.40
CA GLY A 85 20.56 -2.13 -17.73
C GLY A 85 19.36 -2.34 -16.82
N ASN A 86 18.17 -2.05 -17.33
CA ASN A 86 16.90 -2.23 -16.64
C ASN A 86 15.73 -2.25 -17.66
N GLU A 87 14.50 -2.25 -17.16
CA GLU A 87 13.26 -2.21 -17.96
C GLU A 87 13.11 -0.96 -18.82
N TRP A 88 13.87 0.09 -18.54
CA TRP A 88 13.90 1.35 -19.30
C TRP A 88 14.78 1.26 -20.55
N TYR A 89 15.36 0.10 -20.86
CA TYR A 89 16.26 -0.07 -22.00
C TYR A 89 15.68 0.47 -23.32
N PRO A 90 14.39 0.23 -23.68
CA PRO A 90 13.81 0.73 -24.93
C PRO A 90 13.83 2.26 -25.07
N ARG A 91 13.85 2.99 -23.93
CA ARG A 91 14.05 4.44 -23.86
C ARG A 91 15.53 4.81 -23.82
N ASN A 92 16.27 4.19 -22.90
CA ASN A 92 17.64 4.61 -22.57
C ASN A 92 18.62 4.35 -23.71
N MET A 93 18.34 3.39 -24.59
CA MET A 93 19.13 3.17 -25.82
C MET A 93 19.20 4.39 -26.73
N TRP A 94 18.25 5.33 -26.62
CA TRP A 94 18.19 6.57 -27.39
C TRP A 94 18.91 7.74 -26.69
N ILE A 95 19.27 7.63 -25.43
CA ILE A 95 19.96 8.67 -24.66
C ILE A 95 21.46 8.57 -24.94
N SER A 96 21.97 9.47 -25.76
CA SER A 96 23.38 9.48 -26.15
C SER A 96 24.32 9.42 -24.95
N GLY A 97 25.22 8.45 -24.96
CA GLY A 97 26.24 8.26 -23.92
C GLY A 97 25.75 7.53 -22.66
N SER A 98 24.47 7.14 -22.56
CA SER A 98 24.02 6.24 -21.49
C SER A 98 24.68 4.86 -21.61
N ALA A 99 24.68 4.08 -20.54
CA ALA A 99 25.20 2.71 -20.56
C ALA A 99 24.43 1.84 -21.56
N GLU A 100 23.10 1.99 -21.61
CA GLU A 100 22.23 1.29 -22.55
C GLU A 100 22.47 1.70 -24.00
N ASN A 101 22.73 3.00 -24.27
CA ASN A 101 23.06 3.48 -25.60
C ASN A 101 24.42 2.90 -26.07
N GLN A 102 25.43 2.94 -25.21
CA GLN A 102 26.75 2.37 -25.53
C GLN A 102 26.65 0.85 -25.79
N HIS A 103 25.93 0.12 -24.92
CA HIS A 103 25.67 -1.30 -25.12
C HIS A 103 24.90 -1.55 -26.41
N HIS A 104 23.89 -0.73 -26.70
CA HIS A 104 23.07 -0.86 -27.90
C HIS A 104 23.91 -0.69 -29.15
N ILE A 105 24.71 0.38 -29.22
CA ILE A 105 25.63 0.61 -30.36
C ILE A 105 26.63 -0.53 -30.50
N ALA A 106 27.16 -1.06 -29.41
CA ALA A 106 28.12 -2.16 -29.48
C ALA A 106 27.50 -3.48 -29.97
N THR A 107 26.27 -3.77 -29.53
CA THR A 107 25.61 -5.07 -29.76
C THR A 107 24.74 -5.08 -31.00
N TYR A 108 23.92 -4.04 -31.20
CA TYR A 108 22.90 -3.99 -32.24
C TYR A 108 23.26 -3.02 -33.38
N GLY A 109 23.78 -1.86 -33.04
CA GLY A 109 24.09 -0.78 -33.99
C GLY A 109 23.58 0.57 -33.49
N ASP A 110 23.74 1.60 -34.34
CA ASP A 110 23.16 2.93 -34.04
C ASP A 110 21.65 2.83 -33.90
N PRO A 111 21.03 3.46 -32.88
CA PRO A 111 19.57 3.41 -32.66
C PRO A 111 18.74 3.86 -33.88
N ASN A 112 19.26 4.75 -34.72
CA ASN A 112 18.57 5.14 -35.97
C ASN A 112 18.59 4.04 -37.03
N ALA A 113 19.60 3.17 -37.01
CA ALA A 113 19.72 2.05 -37.94
C ALA A 113 19.12 0.76 -37.37
N TRP A 114 19.19 0.60 -36.05
CA TRP A 114 18.63 -0.54 -35.34
C TRP A 114 17.70 -0.05 -34.22
N PRO A 115 16.49 0.46 -34.56
CA PRO A 115 15.58 1.09 -33.60
C PRO A 115 14.82 0.10 -32.72
N THR A 116 14.13 0.61 -31.68
CA THR A 116 13.38 -0.15 -30.69
C THR A 116 12.39 -1.16 -31.29
N GLN A 117 11.71 -0.82 -32.40
CA GLN A 117 10.77 -1.72 -33.06
C GLN A 117 11.42 -3.02 -33.58
N ASN A 118 12.75 -3.07 -33.72
CA ASN A 118 13.43 -4.29 -34.11
C ASN A 118 13.37 -5.39 -33.03
N PHE A 119 13.20 -5.02 -31.76
CA PHE A 119 12.90 -5.99 -30.70
C PHE A 119 11.52 -6.65 -30.90
N ILE A 120 10.59 -5.99 -31.59
CA ILE A 120 9.25 -6.49 -31.89
C ILE A 120 9.20 -7.22 -33.23
N LEU A 121 9.69 -6.58 -34.28
CA LEU A 121 9.62 -7.12 -35.65
C LEU A 121 10.65 -8.21 -35.91
N GLY A 122 11.80 -8.10 -35.29
CA GLY A 122 12.97 -8.94 -35.47
C GLY A 122 13.98 -8.35 -36.46
N ALA A 123 15.25 -8.38 -36.05
CA ALA A 123 16.38 -7.99 -36.91
C ALA A 123 17.65 -8.71 -36.44
N ASN A 124 18.65 -8.78 -37.30
CA ASN A 124 19.95 -9.34 -36.91
C ASN A 124 20.74 -8.29 -36.10
N ASP A 125 21.38 -8.72 -35.03
CA ASP A 125 22.37 -7.94 -34.29
C ASP A 125 23.72 -7.92 -35.08
N LYS A 126 24.72 -7.22 -34.53
CA LYS A 126 26.05 -7.12 -35.17
C LYS A 126 26.80 -8.46 -35.32
N SER A 127 26.41 -9.47 -34.54
CA SER A 127 26.95 -10.82 -34.62
C SER A 127 26.26 -11.69 -35.70
N GLY A 128 25.19 -11.19 -36.30
CA GLY A 128 24.35 -11.91 -37.24
C GLY A 128 23.25 -12.75 -36.55
N ARG A 129 23.09 -12.68 -35.23
CA ARG A 129 22.06 -13.39 -34.53
C ARG A 129 20.72 -12.65 -34.71
N PHE A 130 19.66 -13.39 -35.06
CA PHE A 130 18.32 -12.83 -35.16
C PHE A 130 17.74 -12.59 -33.76
N VAL A 131 17.31 -11.37 -33.50
CA VAL A 131 16.80 -10.88 -32.21
C VAL A 131 15.36 -10.46 -32.37
N LYS A 132 14.47 -11.01 -31.55
CA LYS A 132 13.03 -10.68 -31.51
C LYS A 132 12.42 -11.10 -30.18
N PHE A 133 11.45 -10.36 -29.66
CA PHE A 133 10.54 -10.84 -28.64
C PHE A 133 9.55 -11.83 -29.27
N ALA A 134 9.84 -13.12 -29.12
CA ALA A 134 9.08 -14.19 -29.78
C ALA A 134 8.98 -15.42 -28.85
N PRO A 135 8.36 -15.29 -27.65
CA PRO A 135 8.17 -16.44 -26.80
C PRO A 135 7.31 -17.50 -27.49
N LYS A 136 7.67 -18.77 -27.28
CA LYS A 136 6.92 -19.93 -27.79
C LYS A 136 6.44 -20.77 -26.64
N LEU A 137 5.20 -21.24 -26.74
CA LEU A 137 4.65 -22.21 -25.79
C LEU A 137 5.46 -23.51 -25.78
N VAL A 138 5.56 -24.16 -24.64
CA VAL A 138 6.17 -25.50 -24.53
C VAL A 138 5.49 -26.51 -25.45
N SER A 139 4.18 -26.40 -25.67
CA SER A 139 3.43 -27.22 -26.63
C SER A 139 3.83 -26.98 -28.11
N ALA A 140 4.49 -25.86 -28.40
CA ALA A 140 5.04 -25.49 -29.70
C ALA A 140 6.58 -25.60 -29.75
N GLY A 141 7.18 -26.32 -28.79
CA GLY A 141 8.63 -26.54 -28.72
C GLY A 141 9.42 -25.34 -28.17
N GLY A 142 8.76 -24.43 -27.42
CA GLY A 142 9.39 -23.30 -26.73
C GLY A 142 9.65 -23.56 -25.26
N SER A 143 9.95 -22.48 -24.53
CA SER A 143 10.26 -22.49 -23.09
C SER A 143 9.12 -21.94 -22.22
N TRP A 144 8.12 -21.30 -22.80
CA TRP A 144 7.05 -20.62 -22.06
C TRP A 144 5.89 -21.55 -21.74
N ASP A 145 5.64 -21.76 -20.44
CA ASP A 145 4.47 -22.47 -19.92
C ASP A 145 3.64 -21.55 -18.99
N PRO A 146 2.58 -20.94 -19.50
CA PRO A 146 1.72 -20.07 -18.71
C PRO A 146 1.00 -20.78 -17.56
N ASN A 147 0.74 -22.09 -17.67
CA ASN A 147 0.13 -22.88 -16.61
C ASN A 147 1.13 -23.16 -15.47
N ALA A 148 2.38 -23.42 -15.80
CA ALA A 148 3.46 -23.55 -14.81
C ALA A 148 3.72 -22.21 -14.09
N TRP A 149 3.63 -21.08 -14.80
CA TRP A 149 3.71 -19.76 -14.19
C TRP A 149 2.57 -19.55 -13.18
N ALA A 150 1.33 -19.79 -13.59
CA ALA A 150 0.17 -19.62 -12.71
C ALA A 150 0.22 -20.59 -11.51
N GLN A 151 0.73 -21.82 -11.70
CA GLN A 151 0.96 -22.76 -10.60
C GLN A 151 2.02 -22.23 -9.62
N LEU A 152 3.13 -21.71 -10.12
CA LEU A 152 4.17 -21.10 -9.28
C LEU A 152 3.60 -19.94 -8.45
N PHE A 153 2.76 -19.07 -9.03
CA PHE A 153 2.13 -17.96 -8.31
C PHE A 153 1.17 -18.45 -7.22
N HIS A 154 0.38 -19.48 -7.54
CA HIS A 154 -0.49 -20.14 -6.57
C HIS A 154 0.33 -20.74 -5.42
N ASP A 155 1.40 -21.48 -5.74
CA ASP A 155 2.25 -22.16 -4.74
C ASP A 155 3.08 -21.16 -3.92
N ALA A 156 3.37 -19.97 -4.46
CA ALA A 156 3.92 -18.84 -3.74
C ALA A 156 2.92 -18.21 -2.75
N GLY A 157 1.65 -18.62 -2.79
CA GLY A 157 0.59 -18.11 -1.91
C GLY A 157 -0.11 -16.86 -2.42
N ALA A 158 0.12 -16.41 -3.66
CA ALA A 158 -0.57 -15.28 -4.23
C ALA A 158 -2.09 -15.52 -4.31
N LYS A 159 -2.87 -14.46 -4.17
CA LYS A 159 -4.34 -14.48 -4.32
C LYS A 159 -4.79 -13.75 -5.59
N PHE A 160 -3.93 -12.94 -6.15
CA PHE A 160 -4.12 -12.27 -7.43
C PHE A 160 -2.79 -12.24 -8.18
N ALA A 161 -2.85 -12.28 -9.51
CA ALA A 161 -1.66 -12.19 -10.33
C ALA A 161 -1.99 -11.60 -11.71
N GLY A 162 -0.96 -11.12 -12.44
CA GLY A 162 -1.13 -10.68 -13.80
C GLY A 162 0.09 -10.01 -14.42
N PRO A 163 0.04 -9.76 -15.75
CA PRO A 163 1.11 -9.11 -16.47
C PRO A 163 1.11 -7.59 -16.32
N VAL A 164 2.27 -6.99 -16.53
CA VAL A 164 2.33 -5.67 -17.16
C VAL A 164 1.89 -5.88 -18.61
N ALA A 165 0.62 -5.55 -18.90
CA ALA A 165 0.03 -5.81 -20.21
C ALA A 165 0.47 -4.80 -21.27
N GLU A 166 0.88 -3.61 -20.86
CA GLU A 166 1.62 -2.65 -21.68
C GLU A 166 2.53 -1.82 -20.77
N HIS A 167 3.83 -1.87 -21.03
CA HIS A 167 4.79 -0.99 -20.38
C HIS A 167 4.81 0.38 -21.08
N HIS A 168 5.62 1.31 -20.62
CA HIS A 168 5.82 2.62 -21.27
C HIS A 168 6.33 2.51 -22.72
N ASP A 169 6.77 1.34 -23.12
CA ASP A 169 7.32 1.06 -24.47
C ASP A 169 6.26 1.01 -25.58
N GLY A 170 4.97 1.04 -25.22
CA GLY A 170 3.86 1.11 -26.17
C GLY A 170 3.52 -0.21 -26.87
N PHE A 171 4.12 -1.34 -26.43
CA PHE A 171 3.83 -2.67 -26.97
C PHE A 171 2.72 -3.35 -26.17
N SER A 172 1.55 -3.49 -26.76
CA SER A 172 0.39 -4.12 -26.14
C SER A 172 0.49 -5.63 -26.14
N MET A 173 0.33 -6.29 -24.99
CA MET A 173 0.42 -7.75 -24.84
C MET A 173 -0.88 -8.48 -25.22
N TRP A 174 -1.85 -7.80 -25.81
CA TRP A 174 -3.15 -8.34 -26.23
C TRP A 174 -3.44 -8.04 -27.70
N ASN A 175 -4.50 -8.63 -28.25
CA ASN A 175 -4.96 -8.42 -29.62
C ASN A 175 -5.67 -7.04 -29.76
N SER A 176 -4.92 -5.96 -29.56
CA SER A 176 -5.45 -4.62 -29.65
C SER A 176 -5.94 -4.26 -31.05
N GLN A 177 -7.10 -3.63 -31.13
CA GLN A 177 -7.61 -3.03 -32.37
C GLN A 177 -7.22 -1.53 -32.44
N ALA A 178 -6.99 -0.90 -31.27
CA ALA A 178 -6.56 0.48 -31.18
C ALA A 178 -5.07 0.68 -31.50
N ASN A 179 -4.25 -0.36 -31.28
CA ASN A 179 -2.79 -0.34 -31.46
C ASN A 179 -2.32 -1.53 -32.29
N GLU A 180 -1.72 -1.30 -33.47
CA GLU A 180 -1.12 -2.36 -34.27
C GLU A 180 0.18 -2.92 -33.68
N TRP A 181 0.86 -2.17 -32.81
CA TRP A 181 2.06 -2.63 -32.11
C TRP A 181 1.66 -3.52 -30.93
N ASN A 182 1.24 -4.73 -31.26
CA ASN A 182 0.73 -5.66 -30.27
C ASN A 182 1.22 -7.10 -30.51
N SER A 183 1.05 -7.94 -29.51
CA SER A 183 1.58 -9.30 -29.48
C SER A 183 1.01 -10.21 -30.58
N VAL A 184 -0.15 -9.90 -31.12
CA VAL A 184 -0.80 -10.69 -32.20
C VAL A 184 -0.36 -10.22 -33.57
N LYS A 185 -0.41 -8.90 -33.85
CA LYS A 185 -0.19 -8.35 -35.20
C LYS A 185 1.28 -8.22 -35.54
N THR A 186 2.12 -7.76 -34.62
CA THR A 186 3.54 -7.46 -34.87
C THR A 186 4.50 -8.32 -34.03
N GLY A 187 4.02 -8.85 -32.92
CA GLY A 187 4.79 -9.65 -31.96
C GLY A 187 4.86 -11.15 -32.33
N PRO A 188 4.71 -12.02 -31.31
CA PRO A 188 4.82 -13.49 -31.48
C PRO A 188 3.60 -14.15 -32.17
N GLY A 189 2.54 -13.40 -32.49
CA GLY A 189 1.32 -13.95 -33.08
C GLY A 189 0.36 -14.57 -32.04
N LEU A 190 0.50 -14.24 -30.78
CA LEU A 190 -0.25 -14.79 -29.66
C LEU A 190 -0.89 -13.65 -28.85
N ASP A 191 -2.14 -13.84 -28.43
CA ASP A 191 -2.76 -12.97 -27.43
C ASP A 191 -2.22 -13.36 -26.04
N LEU A 192 -1.11 -12.73 -25.66
CA LEU A 192 -0.39 -13.07 -24.43
C LEU A 192 -1.24 -12.79 -23.19
N LEU A 193 -1.99 -11.68 -23.18
CA LEU A 193 -2.86 -11.33 -22.05
C LEU A 193 -3.98 -12.37 -21.88
N GLN A 194 -4.61 -12.83 -22.97
CA GLN A 194 -5.66 -13.85 -22.90
C GLN A 194 -5.13 -15.18 -22.36
N ILE A 195 -3.94 -15.58 -22.83
CA ILE A 195 -3.31 -16.82 -22.39
C ILE A 195 -2.99 -16.77 -20.90
N HIS A 196 -2.41 -15.66 -20.43
CA HIS A 196 -2.14 -15.45 -19.00
C HIS A 196 -3.43 -15.38 -18.18
N ALA A 197 -4.45 -14.65 -18.63
CA ALA A 197 -5.73 -14.54 -17.93
C ALA A 197 -6.38 -15.91 -17.72
N ASN A 198 -6.35 -16.77 -18.74
CA ASN A 198 -6.88 -18.13 -18.66
C ASN A 198 -6.10 -18.98 -17.65
N ALA A 199 -4.76 -18.94 -17.71
CA ALA A 199 -3.89 -19.70 -16.81
C ALA A 199 -4.07 -19.26 -15.33
N ILE A 200 -4.06 -17.94 -15.07
CA ILE A 200 -4.22 -17.35 -13.74
C ILE A 200 -5.57 -17.75 -13.14
N ARG A 201 -6.66 -17.56 -13.89
CA ARG A 201 -8.00 -17.92 -13.45
C ARG A 201 -8.19 -19.42 -13.23
N SER A 202 -7.51 -20.26 -14.01
CA SER A 202 -7.56 -21.74 -13.83
C SER A 202 -7.02 -22.19 -12.47
N LYS A 203 -6.20 -21.36 -11.82
CA LYS A 203 -5.68 -21.59 -10.46
C LYS A 203 -6.48 -20.88 -9.37
N GLY A 204 -7.65 -20.33 -9.69
CA GLY A 204 -8.49 -19.62 -8.73
C GLY A 204 -7.95 -18.25 -8.30
N LEU A 205 -6.94 -17.73 -8.99
CA LEU A 205 -6.37 -16.41 -8.72
C LEU A 205 -7.21 -15.32 -9.40
N LYS A 206 -7.31 -14.17 -8.76
CA LYS A 206 -7.88 -12.97 -9.34
C LYS A 206 -6.93 -12.39 -10.38
N LEU A 207 -7.47 -11.90 -11.52
CA LEU A 207 -6.66 -11.32 -12.58
C LEU A 207 -6.33 -9.86 -12.29
N LEU A 208 -5.04 -9.56 -12.22
CA LEU A 208 -4.50 -8.20 -12.27
C LEU A 208 -4.04 -7.90 -13.71
N THR A 209 -4.25 -6.67 -14.15
CA THR A 209 -3.64 -6.16 -15.39
C THR A 209 -3.01 -4.82 -15.09
N ALA A 210 -1.68 -4.76 -15.20
CA ALA A 210 -0.95 -3.52 -15.00
C ALA A 210 -0.74 -2.78 -16.33
N LEU A 211 -0.95 -1.46 -16.32
CA LEU A 211 -0.86 -0.59 -17.48
C LEU A 211 -0.01 0.64 -17.15
N HIS A 212 1.11 0.80 -17.87
CA HIS A 212 2.07 1.89 -17.67
C HIS A 212 2.01 2.93 -18.80
N HIS A 213 0.99 2.87 -19.64
CA HIS A 213 0.93 3.63 -20.89
C HIS A 213 0.60 5.13 -20.74
N ALA A 214 0.41 5.63 -19.51
CA ALA A 214 0.29 7.06 -19.24
C ALA A 214 1.59 7.81 -19.56
N TYR A 215 2.75 7.29 -19.13
CA TYR A 215 4.05 7.89 -19.40
C TYR A 215 4.54 7.68 -20.84
N HIS A 216 3.98 6.71 -21.57
CA HIS A 216 4.36 6.40 -22.95
C HIS A 216 4.45 7.65 -23.83
N PHE A 217 3.43 8.51 -23.84
CA PHE A 217 3.35 9.72 -24.65
C PHE A 217 3.67 11.01 -23.87
N ASN A 218 4.00 10.88 -22.58
CA ASN A 218 4.28 12.00 -21.69
C ASN A 218 5.76 12.09 -21.29
N GLY A 219 6.68 11.53 -22.11
CA GLY A 219 8.11 11.67 -21.85
C GLY A 219 8.97 10.43 -22.11
N TYR A 220 8.39 9.24 -22.23
CA TYR A 220 9.19 8.01 -22.36
C TYR A 220 10.10 8.04 -23.59
N TYR A 221 9.61 8.50 -24.72
CA TYR A 221 10.34 8.54 -25.99
C TYR A 221 10.79 9.94 -26.44
N ASP A 222 10.99 10.88 -25.53
CA ASP A 222 11.44 12.25 -25.83
C ASP A 222 12.77 12.32 -26.59
N HIS A 223 13.60 11.29 -26.46
CA HIS A 223 14.89 11.20 -27.15
C HIS A 223 14.81 10.55 -28.55
N VAL A 224 13.64 10.07 -28.94
CA VAL A 224 13.43 9.45 -30.24
C VAL A 224 13.14 10.53 -31.29
N PRO A 225 13.86 10.55 -32.44
CA PRO A 225 13.54 11.49 -33.50
C PRO A 225 12.08 11.38 -33.97
N THR A 226 11.52 12.50 -34.43
CA THR A 226 10.16 12.53 -34.99
C THR A 226 10.04 11.53 -36.14
N GLN A 227 9.04 10.66 -36.03
CA GLN A 227 8.83 9.57 -36.99
C GLN A 227 8.00 10.04 -38.19
N SER A 228 8.29 9.47 -39.37
CA SER A 228 7.67 9.87 -40.63
C SER A 228 6.33 9.17 -40.90
N THR A 229 6.07 8.01 -40.30
CA THR A 229 4.83 7.24 -40.51
C THR A 229 3.92 7.29 -39.31
N ASP A 230 2.60 7.24 -39.53
CA ASP A 230 1.60 7.22 -38.44
C ASP A 230 1.78 6.01 -37.52
N SER A 231 2.17 4.88 -38.10
CA SER A 231 2.43 3.64 -37.35
C SER A 231 3.57 3.82 -36.35
N LEU A 232 4.72 4.35 -36.80
CA LEU A 232 5.85 4.59 -35.91
C LEU A 232 5.57 5.71 -34.91
N ARG A 233 4.85 6.78 -35.33
CA ARG A 233 4.40 7.81 -34.39
C ARG A 233 3.55 7.20 -33.26
N ARG A 234 2.71 6.21 -33.58
CA ARG A 234 1.92 5.49 -32.56
C ARG A 234 2.79 4.68 -31.61
N LEU A 235 3.80 3.97 -32.11
CA LEU A 235 4.74 3.23 -31.26
C LEU A 235 5.52 4.15 -30.31
N TYR A 236 5.85 5.35 -30.76
CA TYR A 236 6.68 6.29 -30.00
C TYR A 236 5.91 7.42 -29.32
N GLY A 237 4.56 7.34 -29.23
CA GLY A 237 3.75 8.34 -28.54
C GLY A 237 3.77 9.73 -29.18
N GLN A 238 3.94 9.82 -30.52
CA GLN A 238 4.17 11.07 -31.24
C GLN A 238 2.95 11.57 -32.06
N ASN A 239 1.72 11.09 -31.77
CA ASN A 239 0.51 11.51 -32.48
C ASN A 239 -0.08 12.84 -31.96
N GLY A 240 0.53 13.42 -30.93
CA GLY A 240 0.05 14.62 -30.25
C GLY A 240 -0.97 14.32 -29.15
N THR A 241 -1.01 15.22 -28.16
CA THR A 241 -1.67 15.02 -26.86
C THR A 241 -3.12 14.53 -26.96
N THR A 242 -3.93 15.10 -27.88
CA THR A 242 -5.35 14.70 -28.01
C THR A 242 -5.50 13.26 -28.50
N ALA A 243 -4.77 12.90 -29.56
CA ALA A 243 -4.83 11.55 -30.13
C ALA A 243 -4.28 10.49 -29.17
N GLU A 244 -3.20 10.80 -28.45
CA GLU A 244 -2.61 9.89 -27.46
C GLU A 244 -3.53 9.68 -26.27
N ASN A 245 -4.21 10.71 -25.76
CA ASN A 245 -5.22 10.56 -24.71
C ASN A 245 -6.42 9.70 -25.16
N GLN A 246 -6.86 9.84 -26.42
CA GLN A 246 -7.91 8.99 -26.97
C GLN A 246 -7.42 7.53 -27.11
N LEU A 247 -6.19 7.34 -27.56
CA LEU A 247 -5.56 6.02 -27.64
C LEU A 247 -5.40 5.37 -26.27
N TRP A 248 -4.99 6.14 -25.25
CA TRP A 248 -4.92 5.68 -23.86
C TRP A 248 -6.28 5.15 -23.39
N GLY A 249 -7.36 5.92 -23.60
CA GLY A 249 -8.71 5.52 -23.22
C GLY A 249 -9.20 4.28 -24.01
N ALA A 250 -8.90 4.21 -25.31
CA ALA A 250 -9.28 3.07 -26.14
C ALA A 250 -8.60 1.76 -25.71
N LYS A 251 -7.31 1.80 -25.43
CA LYS A 251 -6.53 0.65 -24.94
C LYS A 251 -7.07 0.10 -23.63
N ILE A 252 -7.33 0.96 -22.65
CA ILE A 252 -7.85 0.53 -21.35
C ILE A 252 -9.26 -0.03 -21.48
N GLN A 253 -10.08 0.55 -22.37
CA GLN A 253 -11.43 0.04 -22.67
C GLN A 253 -11.38 -1.38 -23.27
N GLU A 254 -10.43 -1.67 -24.17
CA GLU A 254 -10.22 -3.02 -24.72
C GLU A 254 -9.86 -4.02 -23.61
N VAL A 255 -8.96 -3.65 -22.70
CA VAL A 255 -8.55 -4.50 -21.57
C VAL A 255 -9.75 -4.77 -20.65
N MET A 256 -10.50 -3.73 -20.29
CA MET A 256 -11.67 -3.89 -19.43
C MET A 256 -12.71 -4.84 -20.04
N THR A 257 -13.08 -4.61 -21.30
CA THR A 257 -14.18 -5.35 -21.93
C THR A 257 -13.77 -6.76 -22.38
N GLY A 258 -12.57 -6.90 -22.92
CA GLY A 258 -12.09 -8.16 -23.47
C GLY A 258 -11.60 -9.15 -22.42
N TYR A 259 -10.97 -8.66 -21.35
CA TYR A 259 -10.28 -9.52 -20.37
C TYR A 259 -10.89 -9.45 -18.98
N GLN A 260 -11.70 -8.44 -18.67
CA GLN A 260 -12.45 -8.28 -17.42
C GLN A 260 -11.60 -8.48 -16.16
N PRO A 261 -10.47 -7.75 -15.99
CA PRO A 261 -9.60 -7.91 -14.84
C PRO A 261 -10.34 -7.58 -13.54
N ASP A 262 -9.88 -8.18 -12.44
CA ASP A 262 -10.38 -7.89 -11.09
C ASP A 262 -9.64 -6.70 -10.48
N ILE A 263 -8.40 -6.45 -10.95
CA ILE A 263 -7.57 -5.30 -10.58
C ILE A 263 -7.03 -4.67 -11.86
N ILE A 264 -7.21 -3.37 -12.02
CA ILE A 264 -6.45 -2.56 -13.00
C ILE A 264 -5.46 -1.70 -12.22
N TRP A 265 -4.19 -1.98 -12.41
CA TRP A 265 -3.10 -1.26 -11.79
C TRP A 265 -2.52 -0.23 -12.77
N GLN A 266 -2.40 1.01 -12.32
CA GLN A 266 -1.86 2.12 -13.08
C GLN A 266 -0.54 2.61 -12.48
N ASP A 267 0.42 2.88 -13.34
CA ASP A 267 1.68 3.48 -12.96
C ASP A 267 1.58 5.02 -12.89
N PHE A 268 2.69 5.70 -12.64
CA PHE A 268 2.79 7.15 -12.50
C PHE A 268 2.43 7.93 -13.79
N ASP A 269 2.36 9.26 -13.67
CA ASP A 269 1.98 10.23 -14.70
C ASP A 269 0.52 10.16 -15.19
N LEU A 270 -0.36 9.49 -14.45
CA LEU A 270 -1.80 9.57 -14.70
C LEU A 270 -2.33 11.00 -14.62
N SER A 271 -1.72 11.86 -13.81
CA SER A 271 -2.09 13.28 -13.71
C SER A 271 -1.93 14.04 -15.03
N LEU A 272 -1.08 13.55 -15.95
CA LEU A 272 -0.87 14.09 -17.28
C LEU A 272 -1.89 13.61 -18.32
N VAL A 273 -2.59 12.51 -18.03
CA VAL A 273 -3.73 12.04 -18.83
C VAL A 273 -4.91 12.97 -18.59
N GLN A 274 -5.65 13.34 -19.64
CA GLN A 274 -6.83 14.19 -19.53
C GLN A 274 -7.82 13.64 -18.50
N GLU A 275 -8.30 14.52 -17.60
CA GLU A 275 -9.20 14.14 -16.51
C GLU A 275 -10.47 13.42 -17.01
N SER A 276 -11.01 13.86 -18.16
CA SER A 276 -12.17 13.20 -18.78
C SER A 276 -11.91 11.75 -19.16
N GLN A 277 -10.69 11.42 -19.62
CA GLN A 277 -10.33 10.04 -19.95
C GLN A 277 -10.21 9.18 -18.67
N ARG A 278 -9.60 9.72 -17.62
CA ARG A 278 -9.47 9.06 -16.32
C ARG A 278 -10.83 8.78 -15.68
N LEU A 279 -11.72 9.76 -15.68
CA LEU A 279 -13.09 9.63 -15.16
C LEU A 279 -13.94 8.65 -16.00
N ASN A 280 -13.81 8.68 -17.33
CA ASN A 280 -14.47 7.72 -18.21
C ASN A 280 -14.00 6.29 -17.92
N PHE A 281 -12.68 6.10 -17.71
CA PHE A 281 -12.14 4.80 -17.32
C PHE A 281 -12.79 4.31 -16.03
N LEU A 282 -12.73 5.08 -14.94
CA LEU A 282 -13.25 4.66 -13.64
C LEU A 282 -14.77 4.37 -13.71
N ALA A 283 -15.55 5.27 -14.29
CA ALA A 283 -16.99 5.08 -14.40
C ALA A 283 -17.35 3.83 -15.22
N ASN A 284 -16.69 3.60 -16.36
CA ASN A 284 -16.92 2.43 -17.19
C ASN A 284 -16.51 1.13 -16.49
N TYR A 285 -15.37 1.14 -15.79
CA TYR A 285 -14.87 -0.02 -15.06
C TYR A 285 -15.80 -0.43 -13.92
N TYR A 286 -16.25 0.53 -13.13
CA TYR A 286 -17.18 0.27 -12.03
C TYR A 286 -18.57 -0.13 -12.53
N ASN A 287 -19.09 0.48 -13.60
CA ASN A 287 -20.34 0.06 -14.22
C ASN A 287 -20.26 -1.35 -14.79
N GLN A 288 -19.15 -1.72 -15.41
CA GLN A 288 -18.92 -3.09 -15.86
C GLN A 288 -18.90 -4.08 -14.68
N ALA A 289 -18.23 -3.72 -13.59
CA ALA A 289 -18.19 -4.54 -12.38
C ALA A 289 -19.61 -4.78 -11.83
N VAL A 290 -20.43 -3.72 -11.75
CA VAL A 290 -21.84 -3.82 -11.37
C VAL A 290 -22.60 -4.79 -12.29
N SER A 291 -22.43 -4.65 -13.61
CA SER A 291 -23.12 -5.51 -14.59
C SER A 291 -22.72 -6.99 -14.50
N LEU A 292 -21.48 -7.25 -14.07
CA LEU A 292 -20.91 -8.59 -13.87
C LEU A 292 -21.11 -9.13 -12.46
N ASN A 293 -21.75 -8.36 -11.58
CA ASN A 293 -21.92 -8.67 -10.15
C ASN A 293 -20.60 -9.07 -9.49
N LYS A 294 -19.57 -8.24 -9.67
CA LYS A 294 -18.26 -8.45 -9.06
C LYS A 294 -17.71 -7.15 -8.49
N ASP A 295 -16.86 -7.28 -7.47
CA ASP A 295 -16.09 -6.18 -6.92
C ASP A 295 -14.74 -6.11 -7.62
N VAL A 296 -14.31 -4.90 -7.97
CA VAL A 296 -13.05 -4.62 -8.66
C VAL A 296 -12.21 -3.60 -7.89
N VAL A 297 -10.94 -3.47 -8.28
CA VAL A 297 -9.98 -2.55 -7.69
C VAL A 297 -9.28 -1.77 -8.79
N ALA A 298 -9.25 -0.45 -8.69
CA ALA A 298 -8.35 0.41 -9.43
C ALA A 298 -7.25 0.92 -8.49
N THR A 299 -5.99 0.90 -8.94
CA THR A 299 -4.86 1.43 -8.16
C THR A 299 -4.17 2.57 -8.89
N TYR A 300 -3.42 3.39 -8.17
CA TYR A 300 -2.76 4.55 -8.73
C TYR A 300 -1.53 4.98 -7.90
N LYS A 301 -0.61 5.69 -8.55
CA LYS A 301 0.49 6.43 -7.90
C LYS A 301 0.23 7.93 -7.87
N ASP A 302 -0.47 8.45 -8.90
CA ASP A 302 -0.94 9.84 -8.97
C ASP A 302 -2.22 9.94 -9.82
N GLY A 303 -2.78 11.13 -9.95
CA GLY A 303 -3.88 11.45 -10.87
C GLY A 303 -5.27 10.96 -10.46
N PHE A 304 -5.39 10.09 -9.48
CA PHE A 304 -6.63 9.70 -8.81
C PHE A 304 -6.60 10.16 -7.35
N ASP A 305 -7.64 9.85 -6.60
CA ASP A 305 -7.67 10.04 -5.16
C ASP A 305 -7.96 8.74 -4.41
N SER A 306 -7.91 8.76 -3.10
CA SER A 306 -8.05 7.56 -2.27
C SER A 306 -9.48 7.27 -1.81
N LEU A 307 -10.48 7.93 -2.37
CA LEU A 307 -11.87 7.69 -2.00
C LEU A 307 -12.45 6.48 -2.74
N GLY A 308 -12.24 6.41 -4.05
CA GLY A 308 -12.69 5.29 -4.90
C GLY A 308 -11.58 4.32 -5.32
N GLU A 309 -10.31 4.68 -5.16
CA GLU A 309 -9.14 3.98 -5.67
C GLU A 309 -8.12 3.71 -4.56
N ILE A 310 -7.17 2.79 -4.82
CA ILE A 310 -6.12 2.40 -3.88
C ILE A 310 -4.79 3.04 -4.26
N PHE A 311 -4.22 3.80 -3.34
CA PHE A 311 -2.88 4.34 -3.50
C PHE A 311 -1.82 3.23 -3.43
N ASP A 312 -0.86 3.26 -4.35
CA ASP A 312 0.25 2.33 -4.41
C ASP A 312 1.58 3.02 -4.05
N PHE A 313 2.29 2.44 -3.06
CA PHE A 313 3.62 2.86 -2.66
C PHE A 313 4.67 2.08 -3.45
N GLU A 314 5.46 2.73 -4.28
CA GLU A 314 6.52 2.04 -4.99
C GLU A 314 7.67 1.65 -4.06
N ARG A 315 8.02 0.34 -4.04
CA ARG A 315 9.17 -0.22 -3.28
C ARG A 315 9.23 0.24 -1.83
N GLY A 316 8.09 0.22 -1.12
CA GLY A 316 8.13 0.71 0.24
C GLY A 316 6.83 0.56 1.00
N GLY A 317 6.39 1.65 1.58
CA GLY A 317 5.16 1.72 2.38
C GLY A 317 5.26 2.75 3.49
N PRO A 318 4.19 2.99 4.21
CA PRO A 318 4.18 3.95 5.32
C PRO A 318 5.07 3.50 6.49
N GLY A 319 5.54 4.45 7.28
CA GLY A 319 6.31 4.19 8.50
C GLY A 319 5.48 3.58 9.63
N GLY A 320 4.15 3.72 9.60
CA GLY A 320 3.20 3.23 10.60
C GLY A 320 1.87 2.81 9.98
N ILE A 321 0.84 2.64 10.79
CA ILE A 321 -0.51 2.33 10.31
C ILE A 321 -0.98 3.42 9.33
N GLN A 322 -1.48 2.99 8.18
CA GLN A 322 -2.02 3.86 7.14
C GLN A 322 -3.46 3.46 6.79
N THR A 323 -4.32 4.46 6.68
CA THR A 323 -5.67 4.36 6.12
C THR A 323 -5.92 5.56 5.20
N PRO A 324 -6.72 5.42 4.15
CA PRO A 324 -7.44 4.22 3.71
C PRO A 324 -6.51 3.07 3.32
N TYR A 325 -7.07 1.91 2.95
CA TYR A 325 -6.32 0.72 2.54
C TYR A 325 -5.40 1.05 1.35
N TRP A 326 -4.23 0.46 1.30
CA TRP A 326 -3.18 0.76 0.32
C TRP A 326 -2.52 -0.50 -0.21
N LEU A 327 -1.81 -0.36 -1.30
CA LEU A 327 -0.97 -1.38 -1.92
C LEU A 327 0.49 -0.92 -1.88
N THR A 328 1.41 -1.84 -1.97
CA THR A 328 2.77 -1.56 -2.41
C THR A 328 3.16 -2.52 -3.50
N ASP A 329 3.68 -1.99 -4.59
CA ASP A 329 4.41 -2.80 -5.55
C ASP A 329 5.89 -2.87 -5.15
N ASP A 330 6.48 -4.04 -5.31
CA ASP A 330 7.90 -4.27 -5.06
C ASP A 330 8.45 -5.30 -6.04
N SER A 331 9.76 -5.38 -6.20
CA SER A 331 10.38 -6.35 -7.09
C SER A 331 11.23 -7.35 -6.31
N VAL A 332 11.35 -8.57 -6.85
CA VAL A 332 12.33 -9.55 -6.35
C VAL A 332 13.77 -9.05 -6.46
N SER A 333 14.01 -8.04 -7.29
CA SER A 333 15.32 -7.41 -7.48
C SER A 333 15.36 -6.00 -6.90
N PRO A 334 16.42 -5.61 -6.19
CA PRO A 334 16.61 -4.23 -5.73
C PRO A 334 16.92 -3.24 -6.87
N ALA A 335 17.35 -3.73 -8.03
CA ALA A 335 17.95 -2.91 -9.08
C ALA A 335 17.08 -2.70 -10.31
N THR A 336 16.13 -3.60 -10.58
CA THR A 336 15.38 -3.61 -11.85
C THR A 336 14.00 -4.24 -11.67
N TRP A 337 13.06 -3.87 -12.53
CA TRP A 337 11.77 -4.52 -12.64
C TRP A 337 11.78 -5.61 -13.74
N GLY A 338 12.52 -5.40 -14.83
CA GLY A 338 12.67 -6.34 -15.91
C GLY A 338 13.89 -7.27 -15.76
N PHE A 339 13.97 -8.31 -16.60
CA PHE A 339 15.10 -9.23 -16.60
C PHE A 339 16.36 -8.59 -17.18
N ILE A 340 17.48 -8.76 -16.46
CA ILE A 340 18.84 -8.46 -16.92
C ILE A 340 19.77 -9.63 -16.62
N SER A 341 20.85 -9.80 -17.40
CA SER A 341 21.75 -10.96 -17.31
C SER A 341 22.44 -11.10 -15.94
N ASN A 342 22.70 -9.98 -15.27
CA ASN A 342 23.38 -9.91 -13.97
C ASN A 342 22.41 -9.51 -12.84
N ILE A 343 21.12 -9.89 -12.94
CA ILE A 343 20.10 -9.56 -11.95
C ILE A 343 20.47 -10.10 -10.55
N THR A 344 20.29 -9.26 -9.55
CA THR A 344 20.45 -9.62 -8.14
C THR A 344 19.09 -9.66 -7.46
N TYR A 345 18.98 -10.39 -6.35
CA TYR A 345 17.71 -10.63 -5.68
C TYR A 345 17.77 -10.27 -4.20
N PHE A 346 16.65 -9.82 -3.67
CA PHE A 346 16.44 -9.81 -2.23
C PHE A 346 16.42 -11.24 -1.66
N THR A 347 16.66 -11.37 -0.37
CA THR A 347 16.49 -12.65 0.31
C THR A 347 15.00 -12.95 0.54
N THR A 348 14.63 -14.21 0.56
CA THR A 348 13.27 -14.65 0.94
C THR A 348 12.87 -14.08 2.31
N GLN A 349 13.81 -14.05 3.27
CA GLN A 349 13.57 -13.47 4.59
C GLN A 349 13.18 -11.99 4.52
N ALA A 350 13.91 -11.18 3.78
CA ALA A 350 13.58 -9.76 3.62
C ALA A 350 12.18 -9.55 3.02
N MET A 351 11.80 -10.38 2.02
CA MET A 351 10.49 -10.32 1.38
C MET A 351 9.35 -10.74 2.31
N VAL A 352 9.52 -11.83 3.07
CA VAL A 352 8.52 -12.27 4.05
C VAL A 352 8.37 -11.25 5.17
N HIS A 353 9.46 -10.70 5.69
CA HIS A 353 9.41 -9.66 6.73
C HIS A 353 8.74 -8.38 6.22
N ALA A 354 9.01 -7.98 4.97
CA ALA A 354 8.32 -6.86 4.34
C ALA A 354 6.81 -7.11 4.19
N LEU A 355 6.39 -8.31 3.77
CA LEU A 355 4.98 -8.68 3.68
C LEU A 355 4.29 -8.60 5.05
N ILE A 356 4.90 -9.19 6.09
CA ILE A 356 4.37 -9.14 7.47
C ILE A 356 4.22 -7.68 7.94
N ASP A 357 5.24 -6.85 7.72
CA ASP A 357 5.24 -5.43 8.10
C ASP A 357 4.13 -4.65 7.39
N ARG A 358 3.98 -4.81 6.07
CA ARG A 358 2.98 -4.11 5.26
C ARG A 358 1.56 -4.49 5.66
N VAL A 359 1.31 -5.78 5.89
CA VAL A 359 0.00 -6.27 6.34
C VAL A 359 -0.33 -5.73 7.73
N SER A 360 0.64 -5.67 8.64
CA SER A 360 0.45 -5.10 9.98
C SER A 360 0.12 -3.60 9.96
N LYS A 361 0.53 -2.89 8.91
CA LYS A 361 0.27 -1.44 8.70
C LYS A 361 -0.98 -1.14 7.86
N GLY A 362 -1.68 -2.18 7.39
CA GLY A 362 -2.98 -2.05 6.71
C GLY A 362 -2.91 -2.06 5.19
N GLY A 363 -1.86 -2.61 4.61
CA GLY A 363 -1.70 -2.73 3.17
C GLY A 363 -1.65 -4.17 2.64
N SER A 364 -1.52 -4.26 1.33
CA SER A 364 -1.20 -5.46 0.56
C SER A 364 0.13 -5.30 -0.15
N MET A 365 0.72 -6.42 -0.57
CA MET A 365 1.96 -6.45 -1.34
C MET A 365 1.71 -7.06 -2.72
N LEU A 366 2.14 -6.36 -3.76
CA LEU A 366 2.22 -6.82 -5.15
C LEU A 366 3.70 -7.03 -5.50
N LEU A 367 4.12 -8.28 -5.68
CA LEU A 367 5.51 -8.63 -5.92
C LEU A 367 5.78 -8.84 -7.41
N ASN A 368 6.68 -8.06 -7.97
CA ASN A 368 7.15 -8.20 -9.34
C ASN A 368 8.19 -9.30 -9.47
N ILE A 369 8.07 -10.07 -10.54
CA ILE A 369 9.12 -10.95 -11.06
C ILE A 369 9.56 -10.50 -12.45
N ALA A 370 10.73 -10.94 -12.88
CA ALA A 370 11.37 -10.54 -14.13
C ALA A 370 11.70 -11.78 -14.98
N PRO A 371 10.76 -12.28 -15.79
CA PRO A 371 11.00 -13.41 -16.68
C PRO A 371 11.93 -13.06 -17.84
N MET A 372 12.67 -14.06 -18.34
CA MET A 372 13.46 -13.96 -19.55
C MET A 372 12.56 -13.83 -20.80
N ALA A 373 13.08 -13.25 -21.87
CA ALA A 373 12.31 -12.98 -23.09
C ALA A 373 11.67 -14.23 -23.72
N ASP A 374 12.25 -15.41 -23.52
CA ASP A 374 11.72 -16.70 -24.00
C ASP A 374 10.60 -17.29 -23.15
N GLY A 375 10.26 -16.65 -22.02
CA GLY A 375 9.25 -17.10 -21.07
C GLY A 375 9.77 -17.98 -19.94
N THR A 376 11.08 -18.12 -19.79
CA THR A 376 11.68 -18.81 -18.64
C THR A 376 11.67 -17.90 -17.41
N ILE A 377 11.15 -18.36 -16.27
CA ILE A 377 11.36 -17.71 -14.98
C ILE A 377 12.67 -18.26 -14.39
N PRO A 378 13.68 -17.41 -14.11
CA PRO A 378 14.94 -17.86 -13.51
C PRO A 378 14.76 -18.66 -12.23
N ALA A 379 15.54 -19.74 -12.05
CA ALA A 379 15.42 -20.65 -10.90
C ALA A 379 15.54 -19.94 -9.54
N ALA A 380 16.37 -18.89 -9.45
CA ALA A 380 16.49 -18.09 -8.24
C ALA A 380 15.21 -17.35 -7.88
N GLN A 381 14.46 -16.83 -8.86
CA GLN A 381 13.15 -16.20 -8.64
C GLN A 381 12.11 -17.25 -8.23
N GLN A 382 12.10 -18.42 -8.88
CA GLN A 382 11.22 -19.52 -8.50
C GLN A 382 11.47 -19.95 -7.04
N SER A 383 12.75 -20.12 -6.64
CA SER A 383 13.13 -20.48 -5.28
C SER A 383 12.70 -19.43 -4.25
N LEU A 384 12.84 -18.14 -4.57
CA LEU A 384 12.39 -17.04 -3.72
C LEU A 384 10.87 -17.09 -3.52
N LEU A 385 10.10 -17.25 -4.60
CA LEU A 385 8.64 -17.33 -4.57
C LEU A 385 8.16 -18.54 -3.77
N LEU A 386 8.73 -19.72 -4.01
CA LEU A 386 8.40 -20.95 -3.27
C LEU A 386 8.77 -20.84 -1.78
N GLY A 387 9.84 -20.11 -1.44
CA GLY A 387 10.19 -19.82 -0.05
C GLY A 387 9.17 -18.89 0.65
N ILE A 388 8.59 -17.91 -0.08
CA ILE A 388 7.45 -17.13 0.42
C ILE A 388 6.24 -18.05 0.61
N GLY A 389 5.95 -18.90 -0.37
CA GLY A 389 4.84 -19.86 -0.33
C GLY A 389 4.96 -20.85 0.82
N ASP A 390 6.16 -21.35 1.11
CA ASP A 390 6.40 -22.21 2.28
C ASP A 390 6.04 -21.49 3.59
N TYR A 391 6.46 -20.24 3.75
CA TYR A 391 6.09 -19.44 4.93
C TYR A 391 4.57 -19.24 5.01
N LEU A 392 3.94 -18.81 3.93
CA LEU A 392 2.50 -18.54 3.88
C LEU A 392 1.66 -19.81 4.03
N GLY A 393 2.14 -20.94 3.52
CA GLY A 393 1.51 -22.26 3.69
C GLY A 393 1.46 -22.69 5.16
N ARG A 394 2.45 -22.32 5.96
CA ARG A 394 2.53 -22.65 7.39
C ARG A 394 1.86 -21.64 8.31
N PHE A 395 2.06 -20.34 8.03
CA PHE A 395 1.74 -19.25 8.95
C PHE A 395 0.74 -18.25 8.37
N GLY A 396 0.15 -18.52 7.21
CA GLY A 396 -0.72 -17.61 6.48
C GLY A 396 -1.99 -17.19 7.22
N GLU A 397 -2.42 -17.93 8.27
CA GLU A 397 -3.54 -17.51 9.10
C GLU A 397 -3.30 -16.17 9.82
N SER A 398 -2.02 -15.80 10.06
CA SER A 398 -1.65 -14.51 10.63
C SER A 398 -1.57 -13.38 9.60
N ILE A 399 -1.71 -13.70 8.33
CA ILE A 399 -1.60 -12.80 7.18
C ILE A 399 -2.95 -12.62 6.48
N TYR A 400 -3.48 -13.69 5.88
CA TYR A 400 -4.71 -13.66 5.10
C TYR A 400 -5.93 -13.37 5.96
N ALA A 401 -6.90 -12.65 5.41
CA ALA A 401 -8.14 -12.29 6.07
C ALA A 401 -7.97 -11.59 7.43
N THR A 402 -6.79 -11.06 7.72
CA THR A 402 -6.53 -10.29 8.92
C THR A 402 -6.85 -8.81 8.76
N ARG A 403 -6.92 -8.11 9.87
CA ARG A 403 -7.14 -6.66 9.95
C ARG A 403 -6.08 -6.01 10.83
N LEU A 404 -5.98 -4.68 10.73
CA LEU A 404 -5.16 -3.86 11.59
C LEU A 404 -5.44 -4.12 13.06
N TRP A 405 -4.37 -4.18 13.88
CA TRP A 405 -4.43 -3.97 15.31
C TRP A 405 -4.26 -2.48 15.65
N SER A 406 -4.44 -2.11 16.91
CA SER A 406 -4.26 -0.72 17.38
C SER A 406 -2.82 -0.21 17.25
N THR A 407 -1.86 -1.13 17.23
CA THR A 407 -0.43 -0.89 16.99
C THR A 407 0.04 -1.87 15.92
N PHE A 408 0.80 -1.38 14.92
CA PHE A 408 1.30 -2.28 13.87
C PHE A 408 2.42 -3.20 14.37
N GLY A 409 3.21 -2.74 15.34
CA GLY A 409 4.35 -3.49 15.83
C GLY A 409 5.30 -2.66 16.68
N GLU A 410 6.44 -3.26 16.95
CA GLU A 410 7.53 -2.72 17.76
C GLU A 410 8.86 -3.28 17.27
N GLY A 411 9.97 -2.79 17.82
CA GLY A 411 11.32 -3.28 17.57
C GLY A 411 12.21 -2.26 16.87
N PRO A 412 13.51 -2.60 16.71
CA PRO A 412 14.53 -1.64 16.28
C PRO A 412 14.55 -1.39 14.76
N THR A 413 13.97 -2.29 13.94
CA THR A 413 14.08 -2.16 12.49
C THR A 413 13.00 -1.25 11.93
N ALA A 414 13.39 -0.06 11.47
CA ALA A 414 12.51 0.82 10.71
C ALA A 414 12.30 0.26 9.30
N MET A 415 11.06 -0.16 9.01
CA MET A 415 10.61 -0.62 7.70
C MET A 415 9.58 0.38 7.14
N GLY A 416 9.67 0.70 5.85
CA GLY A 416 8.83 1.72 5.23
C GLY A 416 9.30 3.14 5.58
N GLY A 417 8.44 4.12 5.33
CA GLY A 417 8.71 5.56 5.47
C GLY A 417 8.48 6.31 4.17
N GLY A 418 7.76 5.73 3.24
CA GLY A 418 7.45 6.23 1.90
C GLY A 418 7.86 5.25 0.81
N SER A 419 7.69 5.66 -0.44
CA SER A 419 8.22 4.93 -1.60
C SER A 419 9.75 4.83 -1.54
N PHE A 420 10.30 3.82 -2.22
CA PHE A 420 11.74 3.52 -2.31
C PHE A 420 12.45 3.22 -0.99
N SER A 421 11.71 2.81 0.05
CA SER A 421 12.29 2.37 1.33
C SER A 421 12.68 0.88 1.37
N GLY A 422 12.33 0.11 0.36
CA GLY A 422 12.75 -1.27 0.08
C GLY A 422 12.52 -2.31 1.18
N PRO A 423 12.50 -3.61 0.82
CA PRO A 423 12.43 -4.70 1.79
C PRO A 423 13.67 -4.81 2.66
N LYS A 424 13.47 -5.09 3.95
CA LYS A 424 14.54 -5.31 4.93
C LYS A 424 14.24 -6.55 5.76
N ALA A 425 15.28 -7.30 6.12
CA ALA A 425 15.17 -8.31 7.17
C ALA A 425 15.11 -7.62 8.54
N GLY A 426 14.12 -7.99 9.34
CA GLY A 426 14.03 -7.59 10.74
C GLY A 426 14.85 -8.48 11.65
N THR A 427 14.82 -8.17 12.94
CA THR A 427 15.50 -8.88 14.03
C THR A 427 14.48 -9.64 14.88
N PRO A 428 14.92 -10.55 15.76
CA PRO A 428 14.02 -11.22 16.71
C PRO A 428 13.21 -10.25 17.60
N GLN A 429 13.72 -9.04 17.86
CA GLN A 429 13.07 -8.01 18.68
C GLN A 429 11.97 -7.26 17.92
N ASP A 430 11.93 -7.40 16.59
CA ASP A 430 10.84 -6.81 15.79
C ASP A 430 9.61 -7.71 15.87
N VAL A 431 8.52 -7.19 16.40
CA VAL A 431 7.22 -7.86 16.48
C VAL A 431 6.20 -7.08 15.67
N ARG A 432 5.37 -7.78 14.91
CA ARG A 432 4.27 -7.19 14.11
C ARG A 432 2.94 -7.79 14.54
N PHE A 433 1.89 -6.97 14.54
CA PHE A 433 0.57 -7.37 15.03
C PHE A 433 -0.47 -7.33 13.92
N THR A 434 -1.28 -8.37 13.89
CA THR A 434 -2.52 -8.43 13.09
C THR A 434 -3.62 -9.07 13.93
N ARG A 435 -4.89 -8.84 13.58
CA ARG A 435 -6.03 -9.45 14.27
C ARG A 435 -7.01 -10.10 13.31
N SER A 436 -7.84 -11.01 13.83
CA SER A 436 -8.98 -11.55 13.10
C SER A 436 -10.03 -10.46 12.80
N LYS A 437 -10.88 -10.70 11.79
CA LYS A 437 -11.95 -9.79 11.39
C LYS A 437 -12.93 -9.50 12.53
N ASP A 438 -13.31 -10.54 13.28
CA ASP A 438 -14.23 -10.49 14.41
C ASP A 438 -13.60 -9.92 15.70
N ASN A 439 -12.31 -9.56 15.63
CA ASN A 439 -11.55 -9.00 16.74
C ASN A 439 -11.51 -9.89 18.00
N THR A 440 -11.43 -11.21 17.80
CA THR A 440 -11.32 -12.21 18.90
C THR A 440 -9.96 -12.89 18.96
N VAL A 441 -9.13 -12.75 17.91
CA VAL A 441 -7.78 -13.32 17.83
C VAL A 441 -6.77 -12.22 17.51
N LEU A 442 -5.69 -12.18 18.29
CA LEU A 442 -4.52 -11.32 18.03
C LEU A 442 -3.31 -12.20 17.69
N TYR A 443 -2.63 -11.86 16.62
CA TYR A 443 -1.37 -12.49 16.23
C TYR A 443 -0.19 -11.55 16.53
N ALA A 444 0.87 -12.10 17.12
CA ALA A 444 2.13 -11.43 17.35
C ALA A 444 3.24 -12.18 16.59
N SER A 445 3.72 -11.60 15.49
CA SER A 445 4.73 -12.17 14.61
C SER A 445 6.10 -11.59 14.94
N ALA A 446 6.96 -12.33 15.63
CA ALA A 446 8.35 -11.97 15.86
C ALA A 446 9.19 -12.31 14.62
N LEU A 447 9.96 -11.35 14.12
CA LEU A 447 10.76 -11.49 12.90
C LEU A 447 12.07 -12.28 13.12
N GLY A 448 12.05 -13.20 14.07
CA GLY A 448 13.09 -14.14 14.44
C GLY A 448 12.78 -14.74 15.80
N TRP A 449 13.56 -15.73 16.20
CA TRP A 449 13.39 -16.42 17.49
C TRP A 449 14.00 -15.61 18.63
N GLN A 450 13.21 -15.31 19.67
CA GLN A 450 13.65 -14.52 20.83
C GLN A 450 14.24 -15.37 21.99
N GLY A 451 14.35 -16.68 21.82
CA GLY A 451 14.81 -17.57 22.88
C GLY A 451 13.68 -18.16 23.72
N GLY A 452 13.97 -18.50 24.99
CA GLY A 452 12.99 -19.11 25.91
C GLY A 452 11.85 -18.18 26.38
N THR A 453 11.95 -16.90 26.09
CA THR A 453 10.89 -15.90 26.37
C THR A 453 10.74 -14.96 25.18
N MET A 454 9.50 -14.82 24.70
CA MET A 454 9.13 -13.78 23.75
C MET A 454 8.43 -12.65 24.49
N THR A 455 8.84 -11.41 24.28
CA THR A 455 8.23 -10.23 24.90
C THR A 455 7.61 -9.32 23.83
N ALA A 456 6.35 -8.97 24.02
CA ALA A 456 5.65 -7.94 23.25
C ALA A 456 5.47 -6.71 24.16
N GLN A 457 6.35 -5.71 24.00
CA GLN A 457 6.44 -4.55 24.90
C GLN A 457 5.22 -3.64 24.81
N THR A 458 4.65 -3.46 23.62
CA THR A 458 3.45 -2.64 23.41
C THR A 458 2.17 -3.28 23.94
N LEU A 459 2.22 -4.57 24.30
CA LEU A 459 1.11 -5.28 24.95
C LEU A 459 1.25 -5.27 26.49
N ASN A 460 1.80 -4.20 27.05
CA ASN A 460 2.01 -4.07 28.48
C ASN A 460 0.70 -3.85 29.27
N ALA A 461 0.76 -4.04 30.60
CA ALA A 461 -0.40 -3.99 31.49
C ALA A 461 -1.13 -2.63 31.52
N ASN A 462 -0.51 -1.55 31.04
CA ASN A 462 -1.14 -0.22 30.98
C ASN A 462 -1.95 0.00 29.69
N GLN A 463 -1.72 -0.80 28.65
CA GLN A 463 -2.32 -0.61 27.34
C GLN A 463 -3.18 -1.78 26.86
N PHE A 464 -3.01 -2.96 27.45
CA PHE A 464 -3.63 -4.19 26.99
C PHE A 464 -4.01 -5.09 28.17
N SER A 465 -5.15 -5.78 28.10
CA SER A 465 -5.59 -6.72 29.15
C SER A 465 -5.64 -8.15 28.63
N ILE A 466 -5.16 -9.07 29.43
CA ILE A 466 -5.30 -10.51 29.20
C ILE A 466 -6.38 -11.15 30.08
N SER A 467 -7.31 -10.35 30.64
CA SER A 467 -8.32 -10.85 31.58
C SER A 467 -9.26 -11.90 30.96
N ASN A 468 -9.59 -11.77 29.68
CA ASN A 468 -10.42 -12.72 28.92
C ASN A 468 -9.62 -13.54 27.90
N LEU A 469 -8.28 -13.64 28.06
CA LEU A 469 -7.44 -14.51 27.24
C LEU A 469 -7.75 -15.98 27.54
N VAL A 470 -8.16 -16.70 26.50
CA VAL A 470 -8.48 -18.15 26.56
C VAL A 470 -7.23 -18.99 26.34
N SER A 471 -6.42 -18.64 25.34
CA SER A 471 -5.20 -19.38 25.00
C SER A 471 -4.15 -18.49 24.37
N ALA A 472 -2.88 -18.86 24.60
CA ALA A 472 -1.73 -18.41 23.84
C ALA A 472 -1.06 -19.63 23.21
N GLN A 473 -0.80 -19.58 21.91
CA GLN A 473 -0.31 -20.72 21.14
C GLN A 473 0.75 -20.26 20.14
N LEU A 474 1.87 -20.95 20.06
CA LEU A 474 2.82 -20.79 18.97
C LEU A 474 2.29 -21.55 17.75
N LEU A 475 2.19 -20.88 16.60
CA LEU A 475 1.90 -21.57 15.34
C LEU A 475 3.04 -22.56 15.05
N ASN A 476 2.67 -23.78 14.70
CA ASN A 476 3.63 -24.87 14.50
C ASN A 476 4.05 -24.94 13.02
N ASN A 477 4.98 -25.83 12.73
CA ASN A 477 5.57 -26.05 11.40
C ASN A 477 4.60 -26.61 10.35
N THR A 478 3.39 -26.95 10.74
CA THR A 478 2.31 -27.41 9.86
C THR A 478 1.08 -26.53 10.06
N ALA A 479 0.49 -26.07 8.97
CA ALA A 479 -0.72 -25.23 8.99
C ALA A 479 -1.82 -25.86 9.87
N GLY A 480 -2.48 -25.00 10.66
CA GLY A 480 -3.56 -25.42 11.56
C GLY A 480 -3.11 -26.24 12.78
N THR A 481 -1.80 -26.39 13.01
CA THR A 481 -1.26 -27.01 14.22
C THR A 481 -0.59 -26.00 15.12
N TYR A 482 -0.66 -26.24 16.43
CA TYR A 482 -0.25 -25.29 17.46
C TYR A 482 0.49 -25.95 18.60
N VAL A 483 1.47 -25.24 19.16
CA VAL A 483 2.10 -25.58 20.44
C VAL A 483 1.47 -24.70 21.51
N ASN A 484 0.75 -25.29 22.47
CA ASN A 484 0.16 -24.54 23.57
C ASN A 484 1.28 -23.94 24.44
N LEU A 485 1.16 -22.65 24.71
CA LEU A 485 2.05 -21.93 25.61
C LEU A 485 1.39 -21.80 26.99
N PRO A 486 2.17 -21.76 28.08
CA PRO A 486 1.65 -21.36 29.38
C PRO A 486 0.95 -20.01 29.30
N LYS A 487 0.03 -19.73 30.24
CA LYS A 487 -0.58 -18.40 30.33
C LYS A 487 0.52 -17.35 30.43
N PRO A 488 0.58 -16.36 29.52
CA PRO A 488 1.62 -15.36 29.55
C PRO A 488 1.53 -14.51 30.81
N SER A 489 2.66 -14.04 31.32
CA SER A 489 2.71 -13.01 32.36
C SER A 489 2.70 -11.62 31.73
N GLN A 490 2.16 -10.64 32.45
CA GLN A 490 2.05 -9.27 31.96
C GLN A 490 2.43 -8.28 33.06
N ASP A 491 3.25 -7.30 32.70
CA ASP A 491 3.65 -6.20 33.57
C ASP A 491 3.75 -4.87 32.79
N ALA A 492 4.36 -3.87 33.40
CA ALA A 492 4.57 -2.58 32.74
C ALA A 492 5.59 -2.62 31.58
N ALA A 493 6.42 -3.65 31.51
CA ALA A 493 7.40 -3.81 30.44
C ALA A 493 6.85 -4.53 29.20
N GLY A 494 5.76 -5.31 29.35
CA GLY A 494 5.15 -6.01 28.23
C GLY A 494 4.33 -7.23 28.61
N LEU A 495 3.98 -7.98 27.57
CA LEU A 495 3.40 -9.32 27.64
C LEU A 495 4.49 -10.35 27.34
N HIS A 496 4.72 -11.29 28.27
CA HIS A 496 5.83 -12.23 28.23
C HIS A 496 5.30 -13.65 28.01
N PHE A 497 5.71 -14.26 26.92
CA PHE A 497 5.36 -15.64 26.56
C PHE A 497 6.52 -16.58 26.92
N ALA A 498 6.29 -17.56 27.78
CA ALA A 498 7.23 -18.64 27.98
C ALA A 498 7.24 -19.54 26.73
N MET A 499 8.31 -19.49 25.98
CA MET A 499 8.48 -20.26 24.74
C MET A 499 8.93 -21.69 25.05
N PRO A 500 8.66 -22.68 24.15
CA PRO A 500 8.89 -24.09 24.44
C PRO A 500 10.37 -24.46 24.65
N SER A 501 11.30 -23.64 24.14
CA SER A 501 12.75 -23.86 24.31
C SER A 501 13.55 -22.58 24.07
N ALA A 502 14.81 -22.56 24.52
CA ALA A 502 15.73 -21.46 24.19
C ALA A 502 16.13 -21.46 22.69
N ASN A 503 16.19 -22.62 22.07
CA ASN A 503 16.40 -22.76 20.62
C ASN A 503 15.07 -22.88 19.89
N PRO A 504 14.96 -22.44 18.64
CA PRO A 504 13.71 -22.54 17.88
C PRO A 504 13.32 -24.02 17.71
N PRO A 505 12.04 -24.38 17.93
CA PRO A 505 11.59 -25.77 17.80
C PRO A 505 11.55 -26.26 16.35
N PHE A 506 11.59 -25.33 15.41
CA PHE A 506 11.65 -25.54 13.96
C PHE A 506 12.25 -24.30 13.28
N THR A 507 12.69 -24.45 12.05
CA THR A 507 13.19 -23.32 11.26
C THR A 507 12.04 -22.58 10.60
N ALA A 508 11.93 -21.27 10.84
CA ALA A 508 10.99 -20.38 10.18
C ALA A 508 11.60 -18.99 9.99
N LEU A 509 11.07 -18.24 9.03
CA LEU A 509 11.52 -16.86 8.77
C LEU A 509 10.98 -15.89 9.83
N ALA A 510 9.80 -16.17 10.37
CA ALA A 510 9.22 -15.46 11.52
C ALA A 510 8.40 -16.46 12.36
N TYR A 511 8.22 -16.16 13.65
CA TYR A 511 7.52 -17.01 14.61
C TYR A 511 6.28 -16.29 15.12
N VAL A 512 5.12 -16.95 15.10
CA VAL A 512 3.84 -16.33 15.35
C VAL A 512 3.20 -16.89 16.60
N VAL A 513 2.90 -16.02 17.56
CA VAL A 513 2.05 -16.35 18.70
C VAL A 513 0.62 -15.90 18.41
N LYS A 514 -0.32 -16.83 18.50
CA LYS A 514 -1.76 -16.64 18.40
C LYS A 514 -2.35 -16.52 19.80
N MET A 515 -3.05 -15.44 20.04
CA MET A 515 -3.81 -15.19 21.29
C MET A 515 -5.29 -15.22 20.97
N THR A 516 -6.04 -16.13 21.62
CA THR A 516 -7.50 -16.24 21.46
C THR A 516 -8.20 -15.71 22.72
N PHE A 517 -9.22 -14.90 22.51
CA PHE A 517 -9.99 -14.25 23.57
C PHE A 517 -11.46 -14.74 23.58
N SER A 518 -12.09 -14.79 24.74
CA SER A 518 -13.50 -15.20 24.90
C SER A 518 -14.51 -14.13 24.46
N GLY A 519 -14.07 -13.09 23.79
CA GLY A 519 -14.86 -11.98 23.24
C GLY A 519 -13.94 -11.02 22.51
N GLN A 520 -14.34 -9.77 22.38
CA GLN A 520 -13.48 -8.74 21.77
C GLN A 520 -12.14 -8.65 22.51
N ILE A 521 -11.06 -8.49 21.74
CA ILE A 521 -9.72 -8.27 22.30
C ILE A 521 -9.78 -7.02 23.19
N PRO A 522 -9.46 -7.11 24.50
CA PRO A 522 -9.54 -5.96 25.39
C PRO A 522 -8.39 -4.99 25.09
N VAL A 523 -8.74 -3.80 24.67
CA VAL A 523 -7.82 -2.67 24.73
C VAL A 523 -8.06 -2.00 26.06
N LEU A 524 -7.07 -2.02 26.97
CA LEU A 524 -7.13 -1.23 28.17
C LEU A 524 -7.04 0.24 27.77
N ASN A 525 -8.08 0.93 28.18
CA ASN A 525 -8.21 2.36 28.27
C ASN A 525 -8.26 3.13 26.96
N ALA A 526 -9.47 3.19 26.42
CA ALA A 526 -9.97 4.55 26.38
C ALA A 526 -10.14 5.00 27.86
N ALA A 527 -9.40 5.99 28.33
CA ALA A 527 -9.86 6.75 29.47
C ALA A 527 -11.33 7.08 29.17
N PRO A 528 -12.26 7.00 30.15
CA PRO A 528 -13.66 7.25 29.88
C PRO A 528 -13.76 8.61 29.20
N VAL A 529 -14.09 8.59 27.91
CA VAL A 529 -14.22 9.82 27.12
C VAL A 529 -15.60 10.37 27.46
N PRO A 530 -15.68 11.53 28.09
CA PRO A 530 -16.98 12.14 28.34
C PRO A 530 -17.71 12.35 27.00
N THR A 531 -19.00 12.10 26.99
CA THR A 531 -19.85 12.44 25.83
C THR A 531 -20.09 13.96 25.82
N GLY A 532 -20.03 14.55 24.60
CA GLY A 532 -20.23 16.00 24.46
C GLY A 532 -18.91 16.79 24.48
N TRP A 533 -19.03 18.05 24.85
CA TRP A 533 -17.89 18.96 24.93
C TRP A 533 -17.06 18.73 26.19
N THR A 534 -15.75 18.81 26.05
CA THR A 534 -14.79 18.53 27.13
C THR A 534 -13.71 19.60 27.18
N LYS A 535 -13.07 19.73 28.31
CA LYS A 535 -11.77 20.39 28.43
C LYS A 535 -10.66 19.36 28.58
N ILE A 536 -9.53 19.61 27.92
CA ILE A 536 -8.35 18.76 27.89
C ILE A 536 -7.24 19.49 28.62
N ALA A 537 -6.97 19.14 29.90
CA ALA A 537 -6.02 19.85 30.74
C ALA A 537 -4.70 19.10 30.89
N ASN A 538 -3.58 19.80 30.73
CA ASN A 538 -2.25 19.25 30.92
C ASN A 538 -1.96 19.01 32.41
N VAL A 539 -1.39 17.85 32.72
CA VAL A 539 -1.15 17.45 34.11
C VAL A 539 -0.06 18.27 34.81
N THR A 540 0.93 18.77 34.05
CA THR A 540 2.01 19.59 34.59
C THR A 540 1.59 21.04 34.84
N SER A 541 0.97 21.66 33.83
CA SER A 541 0.65 23.08 33.85
C SER A 541 -0.73 23.39 34.49
N GLY A 542 -1.65 22.43 34.44
CA GLY A 542 -3.07 22.64 34.73
C GLY A 542 -3.81 23.47 33.67
N LEU A 543 -3.11 23.99 32.67
CA LEU A 543 -3.69 24.72 31.57
C LEU A 543 -4.43 23.78 30.61
N VAL A 544 -5.44 24.28 29.92
CA VAL A 544 -6.24 23.51 28.98
C VAL A 544 -5.80 23.76 27.55
N LEU A 545 -6.00 22.76 26.68
CA LEU A 545 -5.76 22.85 25.24
C LEU A 545 -6.64 23.94 24.63
N ASP A 546 -6.05 24.80 23.82
CA ASP A 546 -6.66 25.98 23.20
C ASP A 546 -6.48 25.92 21.67
N GLY A 547 -7.60 26.03 20.95
CA GLY A 547 -7.65 26.16 19.49
C GLY A 547 -7.53 27.62 19.00
N GLY A 548 -7.42 28.61 19.92
CA GLY A 548 -7.16 30.01 19.57
C GLY A 548 -8.31 30.77 18.88
N GLY A 549 -9.53 30.28 18.93
CA GLY A 549 -10.71 30.96 18.36
C GLY A 549 -10.76 30.91 16.83
N SER A 550 -10.96 32.04 16.18
CA SER A 550 -10.97 32.13 14.71
C SER A 550 -9.55 32.22 14.16
N VAL A 551 -8.95 31.08 13.87
CA VAL A 551 -7.59 30.97 13.35
C VAL A 551 -7.56 30.30 11.98
N ALA A 552 -6.45 30.49 11.25
CA ALA A 552 -6.25 29.82 9.97
C ALA A 552 -5.85 28.36 10.16
N SER A 553 -6.17 27.52 9.17
CA SER A 553 -5.63 26.14 9.10
C SER A 553 -4.11 26.15 9.19
N GLY A 554 -3.57 25.27 10.04
CA GLY A 554 -2.14 25.19 10.32
C GLY A 554 -1.68 26.05 11.51
N SER A 555 -2.60 26.73 12.21
CA SER A 555 -2.30 27.44 13.45
C SER A 555 -1.91 26.48 14.56
N ASN A 556 -0.95 26.89 15.40
CA ASN A 556 -0.47 26.06 16.50
C ASN A 556 -1.52 25.98 17.61
N LEU A 557 -1.73 24.80 18.14
CA LEU A 557 -2.43 24.58 19.39
C LEU A 557 -1.63 25.14 20.55
N LYS A 558 -2.33 25.71 21.55
CA LYS A 558 -1.73 26.35 22.70
C LYS A 558 -2.29 25.76 24.00
N GLN A 559 -1.77 26.22 25.11
CA GLN A 559 -2.29 25.97 26.44
C GLN A 559 -2.79 27.28 27.03
N TRP A 560 -3.99 27.30 27.61
CA TRP A 560 -4.61 28.50 28.15
C TRP A 560 -5.28 28.26 29.49
N THR A 561 -5.52 29.31 30.26
CA THR A 561 -6.31 29.23 31.47
C THR A 561 -7.78 28.94 31.13
N TRP A 562 -8.40 27.98 31.81
CA TRP A 562 -9.81 27.67 31.59
C TRP A 562 -10.71 28.83 32.03
N ASP A 563 -11.53 29.34 31.13
CA ASP A 563 -12.51 30.42 31.38
C ASP A 563 -13.91 30.09 30.82
N GLY A 564 -14.13 28.89 30.31
CA GLY A 564 -15.40 28.44 29.74
C GLY A 564 -15.58 28.79 28.25
N SER A 565 -14.64 29.48 27.62
CA SER A 565 -14.72 29.87 26.19
C SER A 565 -14.73 28.64 25.30
N THR A 566 -15.42 28.74 24.15
CA THR A 566 -15.62 27.61 23.21
C THR A 566 -14.33 27.15 22.51
N ASN A 567 -13.34 28.03 22.34
CA ASN A 567 -12.02 27.66 21.81
C ASN A 567 -11.21 26.73 22.75
N LEU A 568 -11.59 26.65 24.03
CA LEU A 568 -11.00 25.74 25.01
C LEU A 568 -11.79 24.44 25.16
N GLN A 569 -12.88 24.29 24.40
CA GLN A 569 -13.75 23.13 24.43
C GLN A 569 -13.53 22.24 23.22
N TRP A 570 -13.44 20.94 23.49
CA TRP A 570 -13.11 19.94 22.47
C TRP A 570 -14.09 18.76 22.53
N GLN A 571 -14.47 18.24 21.41
CA GLN A 571 -15.25 17.01 21.30
C GLN A 571 -14.39 15.89 20.74
N LEU A 572 -14.35 14.76 21.44
CA LEU A 572 -13.70 13.55 20.97
C LEU A 572 -14.72 12.70 20.22
N VAL A 573 -14.67 12.77 18.89
CA VAL A 573 -15.59 12.03 18.02
C VAL A 573 -14.96 10.68 17.65
N PRO A 574 -15.60 9.54 18.04
CA PRO A 574 -15.03 8.22 17.79
C PRO A 574 -15.00 7.88 16.29
N LEU A 575 -13.89 7.26 15.85
CA LEU A 575 -13.67 6.80 14.48
C LEU A 575 -13.61 5.26 14.39
N GLY A 576 -13.83 4.57 15.52
CA GLY A 576 -13.64 3.12 15.63
C GLY A 576 -12.21 2.73 16.00
N GLY A 577 -12.04 1.48 16.49
CA GLY A 577 -10.71 0.94 16.85
C GLY A 577 -9.96 1.72 17.94
N GLY A 578 -10.66 2.49 18.79
CA GLY A 578 -10.04 3.32 19.85
C GLY A 578 -9.46 4.66 19.35
N TRP A 579 -9.73 5.03 18.10
CA TRP A 579 -9.30 6.29 17.52
C TRP A 579 -10.38 7.35 17.57
N TYR A 580 -9.97 8.61 17.71
CA TYR A 580 -10.82 9.79 17.82
C TYR A 580 -10.28 10.90 16.94
N ARG A 581 -11.17 11.71 16.37
CA ARG A 581 -10.82 13.08 15.96
C ARG A 581 -11.19 14.02 17.13
N ILE A 582 -10.35 14.98 17.40
CA ILE A 582 -10.51 15.95 18.50
C ILE A 582 -10.92 17.28 17.86
N VAL A 583 -12.19 17.63 17.98
CA VAL A 583 -12.83 18.74 17.26
C VAL A 583 -12.96 19.95 18.18
N ASN A 584 -12.53 21.13 17.74
CA ASN A 584 -12.70 22.38 18.47
C ASN A 584 -14.14 22.92 18.36
N ASN A 585 -14.69 23.43 19.46
CA ASN A 585 -16.08 23.93 19.53
C ASN A 585 -16.26 25.28 18.81
N THR A 586 -15.23 26.11 18.67
CA THR A 586 -15.36 27.44 18.04
C THR A 586 -15.35 27.36 16.51
N ASN A 587 -14.42 26.61 15.94
CA ASN A 587 -14.13 26.66 14.50
C ASN A 587 -14.36 25.35 13.76
N GLY A 588 -14.66 24.26 14.48
CA GLY A 588 -14.89 22.93 13.92
C GLY A 588 -13.63 22.26 13.34
N MET A 589 -12.46 22.89 13.44
CA MET A 589 -11.19 22.28 13.06
C MET A 589 -10.80 21.18 14.06
N VAL A 590 -9.88 20.32 13.65
CA VAL A 590 -9.43 19.20 14.46
C VAL A 590 -7.95 19.34 14.80
N ALA A 591 -7.56 18.77 15.95
CA ALA A 591 -6.16 18.65 16.32
C ALA A 591 -5.40 17.80 15.30
N ASP A 592 -4.23 18.29 14.88
CA ASP A 592 -3.44 17.74 13.78
C ASP A 592 -1.95 17.70 14.16
N SER A 593 -1.30 16.56 13.94
CA SER A 593 0.15 16.41 14.10
C SER A 593 0.94 17.02 12.94
N TRP A 594 0.29 17.40 11.87
CA TRP A 594 0.91 17.91 10.63
C TRP A 594 1.93 16.93 10.02
N GLY A 595 1.88 15.64 10.41
CA GLY A 595 2.84 14.61 10.00
C GLY A 595 4.24 14.74 10.65
N ASN A 596 4.42 15.65 11.61
CA ASN A 596 5.71 15.87 12.26
C ASN A 596 6.02 14.76 13.27
N THR A 597 7.22 14.19 13.18
CA THR A 597 7.72 13.16 14.11
C THR A 597 8.77 13.70 15.10
N ALA A 598 9.27 14.92 14.88
CA ALA A 598 10.30 15.51 15.71
C ALA A 598 9.75 15.93 17.07
N ASN A 599 10.49 15.63 18.15
CA ASN A 599 10.19 16.12 19.49
C ASN A 599 10.24 17.66 19.52
N GLY A 600 9.21 18.27 20.10
CA GLY A 600 9.05 19.72 20.17
C GLY A 600 8.37 20.35 18.93
N ALA A 601 8.01 19.56 17.91
CA ALA A 601 7.26 20.07 16.78
C ALA A 601 5.87 20.54 17.23
N PRO A 602 5.36 21.71 16.76
CA PRO A 602 4.04 22.18 17.16
C PRO A 602 2.93 21.23 16.72
N ALA A 603 2.00 20.92 17.62
CA ALA A 603 0.69 20.41 17.27
C ALA A 603 -0.16 21.57 16.71
N ARG A 604 -0.99 21.30 15.73
CA ARG A 604 -1.74 22.32 14.97
C ARG A 604 -3.22 21.97 14.91
N GLU A 605 -4.00 22.85 14.30
CA GLU A 605 -5.37 22.53 13.93
C GLU A 605 -5.63 22.78 12.44
N ALA A 606 -6.50 21.96 11.86
CA ALA A 606 -6.89 22.03 10.46
C ALA A 606 -8.32 21.52 10.24
N PRO A 607 -8.96 21.83 9.12
CA PRO A 607 -10.18 21.15 8.70
C PRO A 607 -9.98 19.64 8.63
N TRP A 608 -10.99 18.88 9.05
CA TRP A 608 -10.96 17.42 8.98
C TRP A 608 -10.81 16.92 7.53
N ASN A 609 -9.83 16.07 7.27
CA ASN A 609 -9.56 15.49 5.96
C ASN A 609 -9.47 13.94 5.97
N GLY A 610 -9.74 13.30 7.12
CA GLY A 610 -9.67 11.84 7.26
C GLY A 610 -8.26 11.27 7.48
N GLY A 611 -7.21 12.09 7.36
CA GLY A 611 -5.82 11.65 7.50
C GLY A 611 -5.46 11.13 8.89
N ASN A 612 -4.52 10.21 8.98
CA ASN A 612 -4.03 9.65 10.25
C ASN A 612 -3.35 10.70 11.14
N ASN A 613 -2.82 11.77 10.56
CA ASN A 613 -2.27 12.92 11.29
C ASN A 613 -3.32 13.65 12.16
N GLN A 614 -4.61 13.47 11.87
CA GLN A 614 -5.74 14.04 12.60
C GLN A 614 -6.46 13.04 13.52
N GLN A 615 -5.92 11.83 13.65
CA GLN A 615 -6.50 10.76 14.43
C GLN A 615 -5.66 10.49 15.68
N TRP A 616 -6.33 10.38 16.82
CA TRP A 616 -5.70 10.30 18.11
C TRP A 616 -6.30 9.17 18.94
N ARG A 617 -5.51 8.50 19.75
CA ARG A 617 -5.99 7.57 20.77
C ARG A 617 -5.58 8.04 22.17
N LEU A 618 -6.36 7.64 23.14
CA LEU A 618 -6.11 7.96 24.54
C LEU A 618 -5.50 6.73 25.22
N ASN A 619 -4.24 6.82 25.61
CA ASN A 619 -3.61 5.80 26.42
C ASN A 619 -3.71 6.22 27.89
N SER A 620 -4.51 5.51 28.70
CA SER A 620 -4.59 5.81 30.14
C SER A 620 -3.24 5.60 30.82
N THR A 621 -2.89 6.54 31.68
CA THR A 621 -1.72 6.44 32.55
C THR A 621 -2.14 6.24 34.03
N GLY A 622 -3.43 5.92 34.26
CA GLY A 622 -4.01 5.77 35.58
C GLY A 622 -4.51 7.10 36.19
N ASN A 623 -5.27 7.03 37.27
CA ASN A 623 -5.76 8.20 38.04
C ASN A 623 -6.53 9.23 37.19
N GLY A 624 -7.29 8.79 36.16
CA GLY A 624 -8.06 9.68 35.28
C GLY A 624 -7.19 10.46 34.27
N ARG A 625 -5.93 10.10 34.10
CA ARG A 625 -4.98 10.72 33.18
C ARG A 625 -4.78 9.86 31.95
N CYS A 626 -4.42 10.49 30.84
CA CYS A 626 -4.07 9.79 29.58
C CYS A 626 -2.97 10.52 28.81
N GLN A 627 -2.28 9.78 27.98
CA GLN A 627 -1.52 10.31 26.84
C GLN A 627 -2.45 10.38 25.62
N ILE A 628 -2.32 11.42 24.82
CA ILE A 628 -3.07 11.62 23.58
C ILE A 628 -2.10 11.35 22.44
N ILE A 629 -2.18 10.13 21.87
CA ILE A 629 -1.20 9.62 20.90
C ILE A 629 -1.70 9.77 19.46
N ASN A 630 -0.90 10.37 18.61
CA ASN A 630 -1.22 10.54 17.19
C ASN A 630 -1.04 9.23 16.40
N ARG A 631 -1.96 8.97 15.47
CA ARG A 631 -1.97 7.74 14.66
C ARG A 631 -0.87 7.70 13.60
N ALA A 632 -0.58 8.83 12.97
CA ALA A 632 0.41 8.89 11.90
C ALA A 632 1.84 8.84 12.40
N THR A 633 2.11 9.57 13.50
CA THR A 633 3.47 9.84 13.98
C THR A 633 3.86 8.99 15.19
N SER A 634 2.88 8.38 15.88
CA SER A 634 3.05 7.71 17.17
C SER A 634 3.60 8.61 18.27
N THR A 635 3.62 9.93 18.08
CA THR A 635 3.99 10.92 19.09
C THR A 635 2.80 11.23 19.98
N ALA A 636 3.07 11.64 21.21
CA ALA A 636 2.07 12.15 22.14
C ALA A 636 1.92 13.67 22.01
N LEU A 637 0.71 14.17 22.25
CA LEU A 637 0.49 15.59 22.53
C LEU A 637 1.14 15.92 23.87
N ASP A 638 1.94 16.97 23.93
CA ASP A 638 2.80 17.31 25.06
C ASP A 638 2.70 18.82 25.38
N GLY A 639 2.66 19.15 26.65
CA GLY A 639 2.68 20.53 27.13
C GLY A 639 4.08 21.18 27.10
N ALA A 640 5.11 20.46 26.66
CA ALA A 640 6.50 20.90 26.59
C ALA A 640 7.08 21.43 27.93
N GLY A 641 6.45 21.09 29.06
CA GLY A 641 6.76 21.67 30.37
C GLY A 641 6.42 23.15 30.49
N GLY A 642 5.75 23.74 29.48
CA GLY A 642 5.32 25.14 29.48
C GLY A 642 4.18 25.36 30.48
N THR A 643 4.40 26.25 31.47
CA THR A 643 3.41 26.63 32.48
C THR A 643 2.83 28.03 32.26
N ALA A 644 3.36 28.76 31.27
CA ALA A 644 2.84 30.08 30.92
C ALA A 644 1.63 29.96 29.99
N VAL A 645 0.63 30.82 30.20
CA VAL A 645 -0.53 30.96 29.31
C VAL A 645 -0.06 31.34 27.92
N GLY A 646 -0.58 30.66 26.90
CA GLY A 646 -0.16 30.82 25.50
C GLY A 646 1.00 29.92 25.07
N SER A 647 1.55 29.08 25.97
CA SER A 647 2.57 28.09 25.60
C SER A 647 2.04 27.14 24.52
N THR A 648 2.88 26.86 23.53
CA THR A 648 2.53 25.94 22.44
C THR A 648 2.43 24.49 22.95
N ALA A 649 1.36 23.80 22.60
CA ALA A 649 1.29 22.35 22.70
C ALA A 649 2.07 21.71 21.56
N VAL A 650 2.91 20.74 21.87
CA VAL A 650 3.85 20.14 20.92
C VAL A 650 3.65 18.63 20.80
N LEU A 651 4.39 18.02 19.89
CA LEU A 651 4.49 16.57 19.73
C LEU A 651 5.79 16.09 20.38
N TRP A 652 5.72 14.97 21.08
CA TRP A 652 6.89 14.37 21.72
C TRP A 652 6.80 12.86 21.74
N ALA A 653 7.95 12.17 21.72
CA ALA A 653 7.96 10.73 21.95
C ALA A 653 7.26 10.40 23.27
N PRO A 654 6.30 9.43 23.30
CA PRO A 654 5.60 9.06 24.52
C PRO A 654 6.56 8.72 25.66
N ASN A 655 6.34 9.30 26.83
CA ASN A 655 7.16 9.07 28.02
C ASN A 655 6.28 9.22 29.29
N ASN A 656 6.82 8.90 30.47
CA ASN A 656 6.06 8.93 31.72
C ASN A 656 5.98 10.33 32.40
N ASN A 657 6.50 11.38 31.78
CA ASN A 657 6.47 12.73 32.32
C ASN A 657 5.04 13.28 32.31
N THR A 658 4.70 14.08 33.30
CA THR A 658 3.36 14.65 33.48
C THR A 658 3.00 15.70 32.40
N ASN A 659 3.98 16.33 31.77
CA ASN A 659 3.75 17.20 30.59
C ASN A 659 3.24 16.47 29.36
N ASN A 660 3.46 15.16 29.28
CA ASN A 660 2.97 14.26 28.23
C ASN A 660 1.59 13.64 28.57
N GLN A 661 1.02 14.03 29.72
CA GLN A 661 -0.23 13.48 30.24
C GLN A 661 -1.31 14.58 30.36
N TRP A 662 -2.55 14.18 30.12
CA TRP A 662 -3.70 15.06 30.07
C TRP A 662 -4.88 14.45 30.86
N THR A 663 -5.71 15.29 31.41
CA THR A 663 -7.03 14.93 31.94
C THR A 663 -8.10 15.43 30.97
N ILE A 664 -9.15 14.63 30.75
CA ILE A 664 -10.27 14.98 29.87
C ILE A 664 -11.53 14.95 30.72
N THR A 665 -12.18 16.10 30.87
CA THR A 665 -13.38 16.24 31.71
C THR A 665 -14.50 16.93 30.95
N ALA A 666 -15.76 16.52 31.15
CA ALA A 666 -16.93 17.20 30.60
C ALA A 666 -17.01 18.67 31.05
N VAL A 667 -17.61 19.54 30.22
CA VAL A 667 -17.87 20.96 30.48
C VAL A 667 -19.36 21.25 30.43
#